data_03e244b2c9fbe68da17e65ca6aefe1d7
#
_entry.id   03e244b2c9fbe68da17e65ca6aefe1d7
#
_cell.length_a   1.000
_cell.length_b   1.000
_cell.length_c   1.000
_cell.angle_alpha   90.00
_cell.angle_beta   90.00
_cell.angle_gamma   90.00
#
_symmetry.space_group_name_H-M   'P 1'
#
loop_
_entity.id
_entity.type
_entity.pdbx_description
1 polymer ?
#
loop_
_entity_poly.entity_id
_entity_poly.type
_entity_poly.pdbx_seq_one_letter_code
_entity_poly.pdbx_strand_id
1 'polypeptide(L)'
;MLSYPESLETFKHLRTVIVDEWHELLGSKRGIQTELALARISRIAPTVRRWGLSATIGNIDHAKYSLVGQSASAPCSIIRSDQQRLIDIELVIPQAIDRFPWAGHIGLVMLKEVIAKIESANSTLVFTNTRNQTELWYQAILRARPDWAGQIAIHHGSLAPELRTWVEQAIVDGKLIAVVCTSSLDLGVDFAPVDQVIQVGSPKGTARLIQRAGRSGHSPGRSSKLVFVPAHAFEIIELEAARQAISQKQIEQRRAIDAPLDCLVQHAVTMALAKPYAKQEFLEEVRSTYAYRNLADEHCDWVLDFVTTGGCLHAYKDFHRVALDFGKYAVIDQAVSRRHRMSIGTITSDMMLQVQYLKGGKIGFVEESFAAKLKEGDKFLLGGKLLEMVWIREGTVWVRKTKGDPTAVPRWLGGNMPLSSELALGVRRWIDAIARKEPLPDSLQALCGLMDLQRLWSHIPRLDEVLVERLTNREGDALMLYGFEGRSVSEGLGALLAYRISKERKNTISIAVNDYGLMLYAPDSIGIDTKSLVHWLSQRELQADILSSLNATELTRRRFRDIARIAGLIHSGTPGQSKSMRHLQASTSMVFDALKQYDPANLLLWQASDEVLSDQLQIHRLKETLTRMEESRWVHVDLKQWTPFSFPLMVERIRDRIGNESLAQRIRKIQNQLEQGTASESGSLTKSKRNAEKGNMQSRDTNP
;
A
#
# COMPACT_ATOMS: atom_id res chain seq x y z
N MET A 1 -3.09 0.89 -30.35
CA MET A 1 -3.53 0.14 -31.55
C MET A 1 -5.02 0.33 -31.80
N LEU A 2 -5.93 0.11 -30.86
CA LEU A 2 -7.39 0.19 -31.03
C LEU A 2 -7.94 1.58 -31.41
N SER A 3 -7.14 2.65 -31.35
CA SER A 3 -7.51 4.00 -31.79
C SER A 3 -7.18 4.27 -33.26
N TYR A 4 -6.66 3.29 -33.99
CA TYR A 4 -6.33 3.42 -35.40
C TYR A 4 -7.40 2.72 -36.25
N PRO A 5 -7.83 3.30 -37.40
CA PRO A 5 -8.79 2.67 -38.30
C PRO A 5 -8.35 1.29 -38.77
N GLU A 6 -7.04 1.10 -38.97
CA GLU A 6 -6.45 -0.16 -39.43
C GLU A 6 -6.63 -1.31 -38.40
N SER A 7 -6.96 -0.98 -37.16
CA SER A 7 -7.20 -1.98 -36.11
C SER A 7 -8.35 -2.93 -36.47
N LEU A 8 -9.34 -2.44 -37.21
CA LEU A 8 -10.48 -3.26 -37.65
C LEU A 8 -10.03 -4.40 -38.57
N GLU A 9 -9.11 -4.15 -39.49
CA GLU A 9 -8.54 -5.14 -40.37
C GLU A 9 -7.47 -5.99 -39.65
N THR A 10 -6.63 -5.38 -38.85
CA THR A 10 -5.55 -6.06 -38.12
C THR A 10 -6.08 -7.13 -37.17
N PHE A 11 -7.17 -6.87 -36.46
CA PHE A 11 -7.70 -7.76 -35.44
C PHE A 11 -8.85 -8.67 -35.90
N LYS A 12 -9.40 -8.49 -37.09
CA LYS A 12 -10.58 -9.28 -37.54
C LYS A 12 -10.36 -10.80 -37.59
N HIS A 13 -9.10 -11.23 -37.75
CA HIS A 13 -8.73 -12.64 -37.79
C HIS A 13 -8.13 -13.16 -36.48
N LEU A 14 -8.18 -12.32 -35.39
CA LEU A 14 -7.65 -12.70 -34.09
C LEU A 14 -8.47 -13.87 -33.52
N ARG A 15 -7.79 -14.96 -33.13
CA ARG A 15 -8.43 -16.15 -32.57
C ARG A 15 -8.32 -16.26 -31.06
N THR A 16 -7.27 -15.69 -30.49
CA THR A 16 -7.00 -15.81 -29.06
C THR A 16 -6.34 -14.54 -28.53
N VAL A 17 -6.80 -14.10 -27.37
CA VAL A 17 -6.15 -13.06 -26.54
C VAL A 17 -5.78 -13.70 -25.20
N ILE A 18 -4.53 -13.55 -24.80
CA ILE A 18 -4.02 -14.02 -23.52
C ILE A 18 -3.72 -12.79 -22.64
N VAL A 19 -4.32 -12.75 -21.47
CA VAL A 19 -4.06 -11.72 -20.45
C VAL A 19 -3.27 -12.39 -19.35
N ASP A 20 -1.98 -12.08 -19.31
CA ASP A 20 -1.08 -12.61 -18.31
C ASP A 20 -1.16 -11.78 -17.03
N GLU A 21 -0.81 -12.41 -15.88
CA GLU A 21 -0.87 -11.80 -14.53
C GLU A 21 -2.22 -11.10 -14.26
N TRP A 22 -3.33 -11.75 -14.70
CA TRP A 22 -4.67 -11.15 -14.63
C TRP A 22 -5.05 -10.64 -13.24
N HIS A 23 -4.57 -11.29 -12.18
CA HIS A 23 -4.81 -10.88 -10.81
C HIS A 23 -4.27 -9.47 -10.47
N GLU A 24 -3.21 -9.00 -11.15
CA GLU A 24 -2.66 -7.66 -10.94
C GLU A 24 -3.50 -6.55 -11.60
N LEU A 25 -4.32 -6.93 -12.57
CA LEU A 25 -5.22 -6.02 -13.26
C LEU A 25 -6.55 -5.87 -12.53
N LEU A 26 -6.99 -6.91 -11.79
CA LEU A 26 -8.24 -6.89 -11.04
C LEU A 26 -8.27 -5.75 -10.01
N GLY A 27 -9.40 -5.06 -9.91
CA GLY A 27 -9.59 -3.95 -8.97
C GLY A 27 -8.70 -2.73 -9.28
N SER A 28 -8.28 -2.57 -10.54
CA SER A 28 -7.50 -1.42 -10.98
C SER A 28 -8.04 -0.80 -12.27
N LYS A 29 -7.79 0.49 -12.49
CA LYS A 29 -8.17 1.14 -13.76
C LYS A 29 -7.47 0.55 -14.97
N ARG A 30 -6.30 -0.09 -14.79
CA ARG A 30 -5.64 -0.88 -15.83
C ARG A 30 -6.47 -2.07 -16.25
N GLY A 31 -7.08 -2.77 -15.29
CA GLY A 31 -8.02 -3.85 -15.55
C GLY A 31 -9.26 -3.38 -16.28
N ILE A 32 -9.84 -2.25 -15.87
CA ILE A 32 -10.99 -1.64 -16.56
C ILE A 32 -10.66 -1.31 -18.02
N GLN A 33 -9.50 -0.70 -18.27
CA GLN A 33 -9.04 -0.42 -19.62
C GLN A 33 -8.84 -1.71 -20.44
N THR A 34 -8.37 -2.79 -19.79
CA THR A 34 -8.26 -4.11 -20.42
C THR A 34 -9.63 -4.72 -20.74
N GLU A 35 -10.62 -4.62 -19.83
CA GLU A 35 -11.99 -5.06 -20.08
C GLU A 35 -12.59 -4.35 -21.31
N LEU A 36 -12.45 -3.02 -21.38
CA LEU A 36 -12.92 -2.22 -22.52
C LEU A 36 -12.20 -2.61 -23.82
N ALA A 37 -10.89 -2.84 -23.76
CA ALA A 37 -10.12 -3.30 -24.91
C ALA A 37 -10.57 -4.70 -25.39
N LEU A 38 -10.82 -5.63 -24.46
CA LEU A 38 -11.34 -6.97 -24.76
C LEU A 38 -12.75 -6.93 -25.35
N ALA A 39 -13.63 -6.03 -24.86
CA ALA A 39 -14.95 -5.81 -25.44
C ALA A 39 -14.85 -5.33 -26.89
N ARG A 40 -13.98 -4.32 -27.15
CA ARG A 40 -13.72 -3.83 -28.50
C ARG A 40 -13.18 -4.91 -29.43
N ILE A 41 -12.18 -5.69 -28.98
CA ILE A 41 -11.61 -6.79 -29.76
C ILE A 41 -12.69 -7.82 -30.10
N SER A 42 -13.58 -8.15 -29.17
CA SER A 42 -14.65 -9.11 -29.41
C SER A 42 -15.71 -8.61 -30.39
N ARG A 43 -15.91 -7.30 -30.49
CA ARG A 43 -16.76 -6.70 -31.55
C ARG A 43 -16.09 -6.82 -32.93
N ILE A 44 -14.76 -6.69 -33.00
CA ILE A 44 -13.98 -6.80 -34.23
C ILE A 44 -13.83 -8.27 -34.67
N ALA A 45 -13.57 -9.17 -33.71
CA ALA A 45 -13.37 -10.60 -33.89
C ALA A 45 -14.32 -11.40 -32.96
N PRO A 46 -15.58 -11.66 -33.39
CA PRO A 46 -16.60 -12.26 -32.50
C PRO A 46 -16.27 -13.66 -32.01
N THR A 47 -15.39 -14.39 -32.70
CA THR A 47 -14.97 -15.75 -32.34
C THR A 47 -13.71 -15.80 -31.47
N VAL A 48 -13.18 -14.66 -31.05
CA VAL A 48 -11.95 -14.60 -30.24
C VAL A 48 -12.13 -15.26 -28.87
N ARG A 49 -11.18 -16.12 -28.52
CA ARG A 49 -11.11 -16.75 -27.20
C ARG A 49 -10.26 -15.88 -26.26
N ARG A 50 -10.69 -15.77 -25.01
CA ARG A 50 -9.98 -15.01 -23.98
C ARG A 50 -9.41 -15.96 -22.95
N TRP A 51 -8.12 -15.83 -22.63
CA TRP A 51 -7.42 -16.59 -21.62
C TRP A 51 -6.87 -15.62 -20.58
N GLY A 52 -7.14 -15.90 -19.29
CA GLY A 52 -6.51 -15.20 -18.17
C GLY A 52 -5.56 -16.15 -17.45
N LEU A 53 -4.31 -15.77 -17.36
CA LEU A 53 -3.30 -16.50 -16.59
C LEU A 53 -3.08 -15.78 -15.26
N SER A 54 -3.00 -16.54 -14.17
CA SER A 54 -2.84 -15.97 -12.84
C SER A 54 -2.25 -16.96 -11.86
N ALA A 55 -1.38 -16.48 -10.98
CA ALA A 55 -0.82 -17.27 -9.88
C ALA A 55 -1.74 -17.32 -8.66
N THR A 56 -2.40 -16.18 -8.32
CA THR A 56 -3.15 -16.02 -7.06
C THR A 56 -4.42 -15.21 -7.29
N ILE A 57 -5.60 -15.82 -7.10
CA ILE A 57 -6.89 -15.13 -7.21
C ILE A 57 -7.76 -15.51 -6.01
N GLY A 58 -8.18 -14.51 -5.23
CA GLY A 58 -9.09 -14.71 -4.10
C GLY A 58 -10.56 -14.81 -4.53
N ASN A 59 -11.00 -13.97 -5.47
CA ASN A 59 -12.38 -14.01 -6.01
C ASN A 59 -12.37 -14.44 -7.47
N ILE A 60 -12.52 -15.74 -7.70
CA ILE A 60 -12.42 -16.33 -9.04
C ILE A 60 -13.60 -15.96 -9.94
N ASP A 61 -14.79 -15.77 -9.38
CA ASP A 61 -15.97 -15.39 -10.17
C ASP A 61 -15.84 -13.96 -10.70
N HIS A 62 -15.38 -13.02 -9.85
CA HIS A 62 -15.06 -11.67 -10.31
C HIS A 62 -14.00 -11.70 -11.41
N ALA A 63 -12.91 -12.42 -11.21
CA ALA A 63 -11.82 -12.55 -12.18
C ALA A 63 -12.31 -13.13 -13.52
N LYS A 64 -13.19 -14.12 -13.46
CA LYS A 64 -13.83 -14.75 -14.62
C LYS A 64 -14.69 -13.74 -15.38
N TYR A 65 -15.64 -13.10 -14.70
CA TYR A 65 -16.57 -12.18 -15.36
C TYR A 65 -15.90 -10.91 -15.89
N SER A 66 -14.89 -10.38 -15.19
CA SER A 66 -14.09 -9.27 -15.70
C SER A 66 -13.31 -9.62 -16.97
N LEU A 67 -12.88 -10.89 -17.12
CA LEU A 67 -12.18 -11.33 -18.31
C LEU A 67 -13.11 -11.59 -19.50
N VAL A 68 -14.20 -12.34 -19.25
CA VAL A 68 -15.08 -12.80 -20.34
C VAL A 68 -16.23 -11.84 -20.65
N GLY A 69 -16.52 -10.89 -19.76
CA GLY A 69 -17.69 -10.02 -19.87
C GLY A 69 -18.98 -10.72 -19.49
N GLN A 70 -20.11 -9.99 -19.61
CA GLN A 70 -21.45 -10.50 -19.25
C GLN A 70 -22.07 -11.43 -20.31
N SER A 71 -21.56 -11.48 -21.49
CA SER A 71 -22.05 -12.38 -22.57
C SER A 71 -21.81 -13.85 -22.25
N ALA A 72 -22.08 -14.27 -21.04
CA ALA A 72 -21.80 -15.57 -20.45
C ALA A 72 -22.69 -16.74 -20.98
N SER A 73 -23.20 -16.65 -22.20
CA SER A 73 -23.68 -17.82 -22.95
C SER A 73 -22.50 -18.65 -23.49
N ALA A 74 -21.29 -18.13 -23.54
CA ALA A 74 -20.10 -18.86 -23.92
C ALA A 74 -19.58 -19.72 -22.76
N PRO A 75 -19.25 -21.00 -22.98
CA PRO A 75 -18.70 -21.86 -21.93
C PRO A 75 -17.36 -21.31 -21.48
N CYS A 76 -17.26 -21.03 -20.16
CA CYS A 76 -16.03 -20.61 -19.52
C CYS A 76 -15.53 -21.70 -18.59
N SER A 77 -14.32 -22.18 -18.81
CA SER A 77 -13.67 -23.20 -17.99
C SER A 77 -12.60 -22.60 -17.09
N ILE A 78 -12.59 -23.02 -15.82
CA ILE A 78 -11.53 -22.69 -14.88
C ILE A 78 -10.61 -23.90 -14.78
N ILE A 79 -9.35 -23.71 -15.16
CA ILE A 79 -8.31 -24.73 -15.06
C ILE A 79 -7.44 -24.38 -13.86
N ARG A 80 -7.35 -25.27 -12.88
CA ARG A 80 -6.50 -25.13 -11.70
C ARG A 80 -5.39 -26.17 -11.76
N SER A 81 -4.19 -25.78 -11.37
CA SER A 81 -3.11 -26.73 -11.14
C SER A 81 -3.36 -27.43 -9.80
N ASP A 82 -3.32 -28.76 -9.82
CA ASP A 82 -3.41 -29.58 -8.59
C ASP A 82 -2.06 -29.68 -7.84
N GLN A 83 -0.98 -29.22 -8.46
CA GLN A 83 0.33 -29.21 -7.82
C GLN A 83 0.39 -28.18 -6.71
N GLN A 84 0.30 -28.64 -5.47
CA GLN A 84 0.60 -27.82 -4.30
C GLN A 84 2.12 -27.61 -4.22
N ARG A 85 2.56 -26.38 -4.49
CA ARG A 85 3.93 -26.00 -4.12
C ARG A 85 4.02 -25.91 -2.60
N LEU A 86 4.86 -26.73 -2.03
CA LEU A 86 5.23 -26.59 -0.63
C LEU A 86 6.07 -25.31 -0.47
N ILE A 87 5.62 -24.41 0.39
CA ILE A 87 6.36 -23.22 0.75
C ILE A 87 6.95 -23.48 2.14
N ASP A 88 8.27 -23.60 2.20
CA ASP A 88 9.01 -23.69 3.43
C ASP A 88 9.30 -22.27 3.94
N ILE A 89 8.65 -21.88 5.04
CA ILE A 89 8.79 -20.55 5.65
C ILE A 89 9.57 -20.69 6.95
N GLU A 90 10.82 -20.26 6.92
CA GLU A 90 11.65 -20.16 8.10
C GLU A 90 11.48 -18.78 8.75
N LEU A 91 11.20 -18.72 10.05
CA LEU A 91 11.16 -17.48 10.83
C LEU A 91 12.50 -17.26 11.51
N VAL A 92 13.12 -16.11 11.29
CA VAL A 92 14.33 -15.68 11.98
C VAL A 92 13.95 -14.80 13.16
N ILE A 93 14.30 -15.24 14.37
CA ILE A 93 14.01 -14.57 15.64
C ILE A 93 15.33 -14.21 16.31
N PRO A 94 15.50 -13.02 16.93
CA PRO A 94 16.71 -12.70 17.70
C PRO A 94 16.82 -13.61 18.94
N GLN A 95 18.05 -13.93 19.33
CA GLN A 95 18.34 -14.81 20.46
C GLN A 95 17.85 -14.28 21.82
N ALA A 96 17.59 -12.98 21.96
CA ALA A 96 17.11 -12.35 23.18
C ALA A 96 15.82 -11.55 22.89
N ILE A 97 14.66 -12.22 23.08
CA ILE A 97 13.34 -11.61 22.91
C ILE A 97 12.91 -10.79 24.14
N ASP A 98 13.66 -10.86 25.22
CA ASP A 98 13.23 -10.42 26.55
C ASP A 98 12.99 -8.92 26.76
N ARG A 99 13.24 -8.07 25.77
CA ARG A 99 13.20 -6.62 26.01
C ARG A 99 12.67 -5.86 24.80
N PHE A 100 11.84 -4.85 25.00
CA PHE A 100 11.24 -3.86 24.10
C PHE A 100 11.98 -3.42 22.80
N PRO A 101 12.90 -4.18 22.17
CA PRO A 101 13.60 -3.77 20.96
C PRO A 101 12.70 -3.74 19.72
N TRP A 102 11.48 -4.19 19.82
CA TRP A 102 10.55 -4.42 18.71
C TRP A 102 9.70 -3.22 18.34
N ALA A 103 9.92 -2.09 18.96
CA ALA A 103 9.24 -0.85 18.60
C ALA A 103 9.89 -0.21 17.37
N GLY A 104 9.80 -0.90 16.25
CA GLY A 104 9.77 -0.22 14.99
C GLY A 104 11.07 0.38 14.46
N HIS A 105 12.19 -0.34 14.40
CA HIS A 105 13.24 0.00 13.45
C HIS A 105 13.79 -1.20 12.69
N ILE A 106 13.17 -1.42 11.52
CA ILE A 106 13.85 -1.79 10.27
C ILE A 106 14.66 -3.10 10.38
N GLY A 107 14.27 -4.05 11.20
CA GLY A 107 14.92 -5.38 11.14
C GLY A 107 16.47 -5.42 11.09
N LEU A 108 17.16 -4.26 11.07
CA LEU A 108 18.65 -4.19 11.03
C LEU A 108 19.30 -4.83 12.25
N VAL A 109 18.56 -5.00 13.33
CA VAL A 109 19.00 -5.82 14.49
C VAL A 109 19.30 -7.25 14.05
N MET A 110 18.63 -7.74 12.97
CA MET A 110 18.78 -9.08 12.41
C MET A 110 19.79 -9.12 11.25
N LEU A 111 20.64 -8.09 11.11
CA LEU A 111 21.57 -8.01 9.99
C LEU A 111 22.56 -9.20 9.95
N LYS A 112 23.02 -9.64 11.10
CA LYS A 112 23.91 -10.79 11.24
C LYS A 112 23.28 -12.07 10.71
N GLU A 113 22.06 -12.34 11.11
CA GLU A 113 21.27 -13.51 10.73
C GLU A 113 20.96 -13.49 9.23
N VAL A 114 20.61 -12.31 8.70
CA VAL A 114 20.38 -12.13 7.25
C VAL A 114 21.64 -12.40 6.46
N ILE A 115 22.79 -11.89 6.89
CA ILE A 115 24.08 -12.15 6.25
C ILE A 115 24.39 -13.66 6.25
N ALA A 116 24.22 -14.34 7.40
CA ALA A 116 24.43 -15.78 7.49
C ALA A 116 23.51 -16.58 6.56
N LYS A 117 22.26 -16.11 6.37
CA LYS A 117 21.34 -16.72 5.40
C LYS A 117 21.79 -16.50 3.96
N ILE A 118 22.27 -15.31 3.61
CA ILE A 118 22.80 -15.03 2.27
C ILE A 118 24.02 -15.92 2.01
N GLU A 119 24.94 -16.10 2.99
CA GLU A 119 26.11 -16.97 2.89
C GLU A 119 25.77 -18.44 2.67
N SER A 120 24.60 -18.88 3.17
CA SER A 120 24.16 -20.28 3.05
C SER A 120 23.57 -20.64 1.68
N ALA A 121 23.50 -19.71 0.74
CA ALA A 121 22.88 -19.88 -0.58
C ALA A 121 23.76 -19.25 -1.68
N ASN A 122 23.61 -19.74 -2.92
CA ASN A 122 24.35 -19.17 -4.05
C ASN A 122 23.67 -17.90 -4.59
N SER A 123 22.34 -17.81 -4.47
CA SER A 123 21.55 -16.67 -4.95
C SER A 123 20.38 -16.37 -4.04
N THR A 124 20.21 -15.10 -3.66
CA THR A 124 19.21 -14.65 -2.70
C THR A 124 18.52 -13.37 -3.16
N LEU A 125 17.16 -13.34 -3.11
CA LEU A 125 16.42 -12.10 -3.19
C LEU A 125 16.04 -11.63 -1.78
N VAL A 126 16.39 -10.41 -1.43
CA VAL A 126 16.05 -9.78 -0.15
C VAL A 126 14.95 -8.75 -0.40
N PHE A 127 13.70 -9.13 -0.17
CA PHE A 127 12.56 -8.25 -0.33
C PHE A 127 12.36 -7.33 0.87
N THR A 128 12.16 -6.06 0.59
CA THR A 128 11.74 -5.05 1.58
C THR A 128 10.44 -4.39 1.12
N ASN A 129 9.74 -3.72 2.04
CA ASN A 129 8.44 -3.12 1.72
C ASN A 129 8.54 -1.73 1.10
N THR A 130 9.65 -1.01 1.29
CA THR A 130 9.84 0.35 0.77
C THR A 130 11.21 0.53 0.13
N ARG A 131 11.28 1.44 -0.85
CA ARG A 131 12.55 1.80 -1.52
C ARG A 131 13.61 2.28 -0.53
N ASN A 132 13.21 3.02 0.50
CA ASN A 132 14.11 3.46 1.56
C ASN A 132 14.69 2.30 2.36
N GLN A 133 13.88 1.32 2.73
CA GLN A 133 14.35 0.10 3.40
C GLN A 133 15.34 -0.66 2.52
N THR A 134 15.06 -0.75 1.21
CA THR A 134 15.96 -1.40 0.24
C THR A 134 17.34 -0.74 0.26
N GLU A 135 17.40 0.60 0.20
CA GLU A 135 18.65 1.36 0.24
C GLU A 135 19.41 1.16 1.58
N LEU A 136 18.68 1.21 2.69
CA LEU A 136 19.26 1.03 4.02
C LEU A 136 19.83 -0.38 4.23
N TRP A 137 19.07 -1.41 3.85
CA TRP A 137 19.51 -2.80 3.94
C TRP A 137 20.72 -3.09 3.04
N TYR A 138 20.69 -2.61 1.80
CA TYR A 138 21.83 -2.72 0.88
C TYR A 138 23.08 -2.11 1.48
N GLN A 139 22.99 -0.89 2.03
CA GLN A 139 24.11 -0.22 2.65
C GLN A 139 24.61 -0.95 3.92
N ALA A 140 23.70 -1.44 4.75
CA ALA A 140 24.05 -2.17 5.97
C ALA A 140 24.77 -3.47 5.65
N ILE A 141 24.32 -4.24 4.67
CA ILE A 141 24.95 -5.46 4.21
C ILE A 141 26.35 -5.14 3.65
N LEU A 142 26.47 -4.14 2.79
CA LEU A 142 27.76 -3.77 2.19
C LEU A 142 28.76 -3.23 3.20
N ARG A 143 28.32 -2.52 4.25
CA ARG A 143 29.20 -2.10 5.37
C ARG A 143 29.70 -3.28 6.19
N ALA A 144 28.84 -4.27 6.44
CA ALA A 144 29.20 -5.47 7.19
C ALA A 144 30.08 -6.45 6.37
N ARG A 145 29.88 -6.48 5.04
CA ARG A 145 30.59 -7.35 4.09
C ARG A 145 31.09 -6.53 2.90
N PRO A 146 32.16 -5.74 3.07
CA PRO A 146 32.75 -4.95 2.00
C PRO A 146 33.31 -5.80 0.83
N ASP A 147 33.65 -7.05 1.12
CA ASP A 147 34.10 -8.06 0.16
C ASP A 147 33.01 -8.45 -0.85
N TRP A 148 31.75 -8.20 -0.55
CA TRP A 148 30.63 -8.43 -1.49
C TRP A 148 30.39 -7.27 -2.46
N ALA A 149 31.25 -6.26 -2.47
CA ALA A 149 31.14 -5.17 -3.43
C ALA A 149 31.21 -5.70 -4.88
N GLY A 150 30.17 -5.40 -5.68
CA GLY A 150 30.02 -5.93 -7.04
C GLY A 150 29.31 -7.29 -7.15
N GLN A 151 29.12 -8.00 -6.04
CA GLN A 151 28.35 -9.26 -5.99
C GLN A 151 26.95 -9.09 -5.41
N ILE A 152 26.64 -7.94 -4.84
CA ILE A 152 25.30 -7.57 -4.40
C ILE A 152 24.79 -6.36 -5.16
N ALA A 153 23.48 -6.32 -5.42
CA ALA A 153 22.83 -5.24 -6.14
C ALA A 153 21.56 -4.77 -5.43
N ILE A 154 21.03 -3.66 -5.92
CA ILE A 154 19.76 -3.08 -5.48
C ILE A 154 18.80 -3.00 -6.66
N HIS A 155 17.50 -3.27 -6.43
CA HIS A 155 16.49 -3.19 -7.47
C HIS A 155 15.17 -2.60 -6.95
N HIS A 156 14.78 -1.44 -7.45
CA HIS A 156 13.49 -0.81 -7.19
C HIS A 156 13.08 0.17 -8.29
N GLY A 157 11.80 0.52 -8.35
CA GLY A 157 11.22 1.32 -9.43
C GLY A 157 11.77 2.76 -9.59
N SER A 158 12.55 3.26 -8.62
CA SER A 158 13.18 4.59 -8.74
C SER A 158 14.56 4.58 -9.40
N LEU A 159 15.11 3.41 -9.69
CA LEU A 159 16.36 3.28 -10.44
C LEU A 159 16.12 3.55 -11.93
N ALA A 160 17.18 4.01 -12.62
CA ALA A 160 17.16 4.13 -14.06
C ALA A 160 16.86 2.77 -14.73
N PRO A 161 16.06 2.74 -15.80
CA PRO A 161 15.70 1.47 -16.47
C PRO A 161 16.90 0.61 -16.86
N GLU A 162 17.97 1.24 -17.33
CA GLU A 162 19.19 0.58 -17.79
C GLU A 162 19.89 -0.17 -16.61
N LEU A 163 19.86 0.43 -15.41
CA LEU A 163 20.41 -0.20 -14.20
C LEU A 163 19.54 -1.40 -13.77
N ARG A 164 18.23 -1.29 -13.88
CA ARG A 164 17.32 -2.40 -13.53
C ARG A 164 17.53 -3.58 -14.47
N THR A 165 17.53 -3.35 -15.77
CA THR A 165 17.78 -4.39 -16.78
C THR A 165 19.15 -5.04 -16.58
N TRP A 166 20.17 -4.25 -16.20
CA TRP A 166 21.48 -4.82 -15.88
C TRP A 166 21.43 -5.76 -14.67
N VAL A 167 20.73 -5.37 -13.59
CA VAL A 167 20.59 -6.23 -12.39
C VAL A 167 19.84 -7.51 -12.75
N GLU A 168 18.75 -7.41 -13.50
CA GLU A 168 17.97 -8.56 -13.97
C GLU A 168 18.84 -9.54 -14.76
N GLN A 169 19.62 -9.04 -15.70
CA GLN A 169 20.55 -9.88 -16.48
C GLN A 169 21.66 -10.46 -15.61
N ALA A 170 22.19 -9.70 -14.65
CA ALA A 170 23.26 -10.17 -13.77
C ALA A 170 22.81 -11.29 -12.81
N ILE A 171 21.49 -11.33 -12.46
CA ILE A 171 20.90 -12.46 -11.73
C ILE A 171 20.90 -13.70 -12.62
N VAL A 172 20.42 -13.57 -13.87
CA VAL A 172 20.40 -14.67 -14.84
C VAL A 172 21.79 -15.25 -15.08
N ASP A 173 22.79 -14.36 -15.20
CA ASP A 173 24.19 -14.75 -15.42
C ASP A 173 24.87 -15.34 -14.17
N GLY A 174 24.19 -15.40 -13.01
CA GLY A 174 24.76 -15.89 -11.75
C GLY A 174 25.91 -15.03 -11.19
N LYS A 175 25.96 -13.75 -11.56
CA LYS A 175 27.00 -12.80 -11.12
C LYS A 175 26.72 -12.21 -9.74
N LEU A 176 25.47 -12.30 -9.25
CA LEU A 176 25.02 -11.71 -8.02
C LEU A 176 24.65 -12.78 -7.00
N ILE A 177 25.23 -12.70 -5.80
CA ILE A 177 24.89 -13.56 -4.65
C ILE A 177 23.61 -13.08 -3.95
N ALA A 178 23.34 -11.76 -3.98
CA ALA A 178 22.12 -11.21 -3.42
C ALA A 178 21.66 -9.95 -4.15
N VAL A 179 20.32 -9.77 -4.22
CA VAL A 179 19.68 -8.53 -4.67
C VAL A 179 18.69 -8.06 -3.64
N VAL A 180 18.89 -6.84 -3.12
CA VAL A 180 17.96 -6.19 -2.21
C VAL A 180 16.92 -5.44 -3.05
N CYS A 181 15.63 -5.79 -2.91
CA CYS A 181 14.61 -5.29 -3.83
C CYS A 181 13.27 -4.95 -3.14
N THR A 182 12.43 -4.24 -3.88
CA THR A 182 11.01 -4.03 -3.55
C THR A 182 10.12 -4.95 -4.40
N SER A 183 8.82 -4.66 -4.46
CA SER A 183 7.87 -5.32 -5.36
C SER A 183 8.22 -5.25 -6.85
N SER A 184 9.27 -4.54 -7.23
CA SER A 184 9.75 -4.49 -8.61
C SER A 184 10.25 -5.83 -9.17
N LEU A 185 10.48 -6.83 -8.31
CA LEU A 185 10.81 -8.21 -8.68
C LEU A 185 9.72 -9.21 -8.21
N ASP A 186 8.56 -8.72 -7.74
CA ASP A 186 7.43 -9.60 -7.39
C ASP A 186 6.91 -10.34 -8.64
N LEU A 187 6.89 -9.68 -9.81
CA LEU A 187 6.22 -10.12 -11.04
C LEU A 187 7.01 -9.74 -12.29
N GLY A 188 6.72 -10.45 -13.40
CA GLY A 188 7.07 -10.01 -14.75
C GLY A 188 8.54 -10.10 -15.15
N VAL A 189 9.39 -10.72 -14.33
CA VAL A 189 10.80 -10.91 -14.68
C VAL A 189 11.06 -12.39 -14.87
N ASP A 190 11.44 -12.75 -16.09
CA ASP A 190 11.83 -14.11 -16.46
C ASP A 190 13.32 -14.30 -16.21
N PHE A 191 13.68 -14.47 -14.93
CA PHE A 191 15.03 -14.85 -14.54
C PHE A 191 15.05 -16.23 -13.88
N ALA A 192 16.22 -16.87 -13.94
CA ALA A 192 16.42 -18.15 -13.29
C ALA A 192 16.02 -18.09 -11.80
N PRO A 193 15.39 -19.14 -11.27
CA PRO A 193 14.98 -19.16 -9.87
C PRO A 193 16.17 -19.00 -8.97
N VAL A 194 16.00 -18.17 -7.93
CA VAL A 194 17.00 -18.03 -6.87
C VAL A 194 16.86 -19.19 -5.88
N ASP A 195 17.93 -19.45 -5.12
CA ASP A 195 17.93 -20.54 -4.14
C ASP A 195 16.99 -20.25 -2.96
N GLN A 196 16.91 -18.98 -2.55
CA GLN A 196 16.04 -18.55 -1.44
C GLN A 196 15.56 -17.11 -1.59
N VAL A 197 14.48 -16.82 -0.91
CA VAL A 197 13.93 -15.48 -0.71
C VAL A 197 14.01 -15.11 0.76
N ILE A 198 14.52 -13.94 1.06
CA ILE A 198 14.44 -13.32 2.40
C ILE A 198 13.40 -12.21 2.35
N GLN A 199 12.39 -12.28 3.20
CA GLN A 199 11.36 -11.27 3.35
C GLN A 199 11.61 -10.47 4.62
N VAL A 200 11.98 -9.19 4.48
CA VAL A 200 12.17 -8.25 5.59
C VAL A 200 10.90 -7.44 5.81
N GLY A 201 10.31 -7.61 6.99
CA GLY A 201 9.00 -7.07 7.32
C GLY A 201 7.85 -7.81 6.65
N SER A 202 6.64 -7.66 7.16
CA SER A 202 5.46 -8.32 6.59
C SER A 202 5.07 -7.72 5.24
N PRO A 203 4.78 -8.55 4.21
CA PRO A 203 4.30 -8.06 2.91
C PRO A 203 2.85 -7.58 2.95
N LYS A 204 2.20 -7.62 4.12
CA LYS A 204 0.83 -7.15 4.41
C LYS A 204 -0.27 -7.88 3.64
N GLY A 205 0.07 -9.01 3.01
CA GLY A 205 -0.88 -9.85 2.28
C GLY A 205 -0.32 -11.24 1.99
N THR A 206 -1.20 -12.23 2.02
CA THR A 206 -0.89 -13.64 1.79
C THR A 206 -0.50 -13.90 0.33
N ALA A 207 -1.25 -13.34 -0.62
CA ALA A 207 -0.97 -13.47 -2.06
C ALA A 207 0.46 -13.04 -2.39
N ARG A 208 0.90 -11.88 -1.86
CA ARG A 208 2.25 -11.36 -2.09
C ARG A 208 3.32 -12.23 -1.44
N LEU A 209 3.05 -12.77 -0.25
CA LEU A 209 3.97 -13.72 0.40
C LEU A 209 4.20 -14.95 -0.48
N ILE A 210 3.12 -15.51 -1.04
CA ILE A 210 3.15 -16.66 -1.97
C ILE A 210 3.92 -16.30 -3.24
N GLN A 211 3.66 -15.14 -3.84
CA GLN A 211 4.32 -14.68 -5.07
C GLN A 211 5.83 -14.52 -4.88
N ARG A 212 6.25 -13.90 -3.75
CA ARG A 212 7.67 -13.74 -3.40
C ARG A 212 8.34 -15.07 -3.12
N ALA A 213 7.70 -15.95 -2.33
CA ALA A 213 8.20 -17.30 -2.10
C ALA A 213 8.38 -18.06 -3.43
N GLY A 214 7.46 -17.87 -4.37
CA GLY A 214 7.51 -18.45 -5.71
C GLY A 214 8.71 -18.00 -6.55
N ARG A 215 9.47 -16.97 -6.18
CA ARG A 215 10.74 -16.61 -6.84
C ARG A 215 11.87 -17.58 -6.53
N SER A 216 11.73 -18.43 -5.50
CA SER A 216 12.63 -19.54 -5.21
C SER A 216 12.02 -20.87 -5.64
N GLY A 217 12.85 -21.87 -5.96
CA GLY A 217 12.41 -23.25 -6.18
C GLY A 217 11.56 -23.49 -7.45
N HIS A 218 11.85 -22.82 -8.55
CA HIS A 218 11.10 -22.95 -9.82
C HIS A 218 11.18 -24.33 -10.50
N SER A 219 12.03 -25.24 -10.04
CA SER A 219 12.12 -26.58 -10.61
C SER A 219 10.97 -27.48 -10.11
N PRO A 220 10.33 -28.28 -10.97
CA PRO A 220 9.31 -29.23 -10.54
C PRO A 220 9.85 -30.13 -9.41
N GLY A 221 9.08 -30.25 -8.32
CA GLY A 221 9.42 -31.08 -7.16
C GLY A 221 10.30 -30.43 -6.09
N ARG A 222 10.74 -29.17 -6.26
CA ARG A 222 11.42 -28.40 -5.19
C ARG A 222 10.45 -27.52 -4.43
N SER A 223 10.60 -27.46 -3.09
CA SER A 223 9.89 -26.50 -2.24
C SER A 223 10.44 -25.09 -2.44
N SER A 224 9.56 -24.10 -2.38
CA SER A 224 9.95 -22.69 -2.33
C SER A 224 10.48 -22.37 -0.94
N LYS A 225 11.69 -21.80 -0.84
CA LYS A 225 12.31 -21.44 0.44
C LYS A 225 12.17 -19.95 0.69
N LEU A 226 11.49 -19.58 1.78
CA LEU A 226 11.31 -18.22 2.24
C LEU A 226 11.79 -18.06 3.67
N VAL A 227 12.69 -17.11 3.90
CA VAL A 227 13.16 -16.70 5.22
C VAL A 227 12.44 -15.40 5.61
N PHE A 228 11.67 -15.44 6.69
CA PHE A 228 10.94 -14.26 7.17
C PHE A 228 11.70 -13.59 8.31
N VAL A 229 11.96 -12.28 8.15
CA VAL A 229 12.68 -11.43 9.10
C VAL A 229 11.73 -10.34 9.59
N PRO A 230 11.12 -10.46 10.78
CA PRO A 230 10.16 -9.47 11.26
C PRO A 230 10.87 -8.16 11.61
N ALA A 231 10.23 -7.05 11.24
CA ALA A 231 10.64 -5.70 11.66
C ALA A 231 9.91 -5.24 12.93
N HIS A 232 8.85 -5.94 13.32
CA HIS A 232 7.99 -5.64 14.46
C HIS A 232 7.41 -6.93 15.07
N ALA A 233 7.19 -6.97 16.39
CA ALA A 233 6.68 -8.16 17.08
C ALA A 233 5.34 -8.66 16.51
N PHE A 234 4.40 -7.76 16.19
CA PHE A 234 3.12 -8.13 15.57
C PHE A 234 3.25 -8.78 14.19
N GLU A 235 4.36 -8.55 13.47
CA GLU A 235 4.58 -9.21 12.18
C GLU A 235 4.80 -10.72 12.30
N ILE A 236 5.16 -11.21 13.49
CA ILE A 236 5.19 -12.65 13.77
C ILE A 236 3.75 -13.19 13.82
N ILE A 237 2.82 -12.43 14.41
CA ILE A 237 1.39 -12.77 14.40
C ILE A 237 0.83 -12.72 12.97
N GLU A 238 1.22 -11.72 12.18
CA GLU A 238 0.84 -11.64 10.77
C GLU A 238 1.37 -12.85 9.97
N LEU A 239 2.60 -13.29 10.25
CA LEU A 239 3.17 -14.48 9.61
C LEU A 239 2.35 -15.74 9.92
N GLU A 240 1.97 -15.96 11.18
CA GLU A 240 1.14 -17.11 11.56
C GLU A 240 -0.27 -17.02 10.94
N ALA A 241 -0.85 -15.83 10.89
CA ALA A 241 -2.09 -15.60 10.17
C ALA A 241 -1.95 -15.93 8.66
N ALA A 242 -0.83 -15.53 8.03
CA ALA A 242 -0.53 -15.86 6.65
C ALA A 242 -0.30 -17.35 6.43
N ARG A 243 0.44 -18.04 7.31
CA ARG A 243 0.62 -19.50 7.26
C ARG A 243 -0.71 -20.24 7.34
N GLN A 244 -1.59 -19.81 8.25
CA GLN A 244 -2.94 -20.36 8.36
C GLN A 244 -3.76 -20.13 7.10
N ALA A 245 -3.73 -18.91 6.54
CA ALA A 245 -4.43 -18.58 5.30
C ALA A 245 -3.91 -19.40 4.11
N ILE A 246 -2.58 -19.61 4.00
CA ILE A 246 -1.97 -20.46 2.96
C ILE A 246 -2.47 -21.90 3.09
N SER A 247 -2.46 -22.48 4.30
CA SER A 247 -2.93 -23.85 4.56
C SER A 247 -4.41 -24.03 4.22
N GLN A 248 -5.22 -22.99 4.43
CA GLN A 248 -6.66 -22.96 4.14
C GLN A 248 -6.97 -22.52 2.70
N LYS A 249 -5.94 -22.24 1.88
CA LYS A 249 -6.08 -21.70 0.51
C LYS A 249 -6.90 -20.42 0.44
N GLN A 250 -6.84 -19.61 1.49
CA GLN A 250 -7.49 -18.30 1.59
C GLN A 250 -6.54 -17.23 1.05
N ILE A 251 -6.97 -16.54 0.01
CA ILE A 251 -6.23 -15.44 -0.63
C ILE A 251 -7.12 -14.21 -0.62
N GLU A 252 -6.53 -13.05 -0.52
CA GLU A 252 -7.22 -11.77 -0.48
C GLU A 252 -8.06 -11.53 -1.72
N GLN A 253 -9.26 -11.03 -1.51
CA GLN A 253 -10.16 -10.62 -2.58
C GLN A 253 -9.82 -9.22 -3.08
N ARG A 254 -9.74 -9.05 -4.39
CA ARG A 254 -9.66 -7.73 -5.02
C ARG A 254 -11.07 -7.21 -5.24
N ARG A 255 -11.34 -6.01 -4.74
CA ARG A 255 -12.64 -5.37 -4.96
C ARG A 255 -12.76 -4.90 -6.41
N ALA A 256 -13.91 -5.14 -7.04
CA ALA A 256 -14.21 -4.59 -8.35
C ALA A 256 -14.34 -3.06 -8.28
N ILE A 257 -13.85 -2.38 -9.32
CA ILE A 257 -14.16 -0.98 -9.57
C ILE A 257 -15.36 -0.94 -10.48
N ASP A 258 -16.43 -0.26 -10.06
CA ASP A 258 -17.66 -0.14 -10.83
C ASP A 258 -17.68 1.20 -11.60
N ALA A 259 -17.89 1.12 -12.91
CA ALA A 259 -18.16 2.19 -13.85
C ALA A 259 -17.30 3.47 -13.72
N PRO A 260 -15.93 3.40 -13.71
CA PRO A 260 -15.11 4.59 -13.61
C PRO A 260 -15.22 5.46 -14.87
N LEU A 261 -15.78 6.65 -14.74
CA LEU A 261 -16.16 7.51 -15.87
C LEU A 261 -14.96 8.10 -16.62
N ASP A 262 -13.83 8.28 -15.97
CA ASP A 262 -12.59 8.74 -16.62
C ASP A 262 -12.08 7.73 -17.67
N CYS A 263 -12.14 6.42 -17.36
CA CYS A 263 -11.80 5.37 -18.31
C CYS A 263 -12.82 5.31 -19.45
N LEU A 264 -14.09 5.54 -19.16
CA LEU A 264 -15.17 5.55 -20.16
C LEU A 264 -15.05 6.75 -21.10
N VAL A 265 -14.76 7.94 -20.58
CA VAL A 265 -14.45 9.15 -21.35
C VAL A 265 -13.26 8.90 -22.30
N GLN A 266 -12.20 8.26 -21.81
CA GLN A 266 -11.04 7.90 -22.65
C GLN A 266 -11.44 6.91 -23.76
N HIS A 267 -12.24 5.90 -23.41
CA HIS A 267 -12.69 4.88 -24.37
C HIS A 267 -13.59 5.44 -25.47
N ALA A 268 -14.49 6.35 -25.13
CA ALA A 268 -15.37 7.02 -26.10
C ALA A 268 -14.57 7.74 -27.19
N VAL A 269 -13.53 8.47 -26.81
CA VAL A 269 -12.61 9.13 -27.78
C VAL A 269 -11.81 8.09 -28.56
N THR A 270 -11.36 7.01 -27.92
CA THR A 270 -10.61 5.92 -28.57
C THR A 270 -11.43 5.26 -29.68
N MET A 271 -12.71 4.99 -29.42
CA MET A 271 -13.63 4.42 -30.42
C MET A 271 -13.88 5.41 -31.58
N ALA A 272 -14.15 6.67 -31.28
CA ALA A 272 -14.40 7.71 -32.27
C ALA A 272 -13.22 7.97 -33.22
N LEU A 273 -11.98 7.69 -32.76
CA LEU A 273 -10.77 7.75 -33.56
C LEU A 273 -10.64 6.58 -34.55
N ALA A 274 -11.08 5.40 -34.14
CA ALA A 274 -10.97 4.20 -34.97
C ALA A 274 -12.06 4.17 -36.04
N LYS A 275 -13.31 4.49 -35.68
CA LYS A 275 -14.45 4.52 -36.58
C LYS A 275 -15.59 5.31 -35.95
N PRO A 276 -16.34 6.14 -36.74
CA PRO A 276 -17.57 6.77 -36.25
C PRO A 276 -18.56 5.73 -35.74
N TYR A 277 -19.20 5.97 -34.57
CA TYR A 277 -20.14 5.07 -33.93
C TYR A 277 -21.41 5.78 -33.47
N ALA A 278 -22.53 5.06 -33.41
CA ALA A 278 -23.77 5.54 -32.81
C ALA A 278 -23.79 5.30 -31.29
N LYS A 279 -24.57 6.09 -30.53
CA LYS A 279 -24.73 5.90 -29.07
C LYS A 279 -25.03 4.47 -28.68
N GLN A 280 -25.96 3.81 -29.41
CA GLN A 280 -26.37 2.46 -29.14
C GLN A 280 -25.21 1.45 -29.27
N GLU A 281 -24.37 1.61 -30.31
CA GLU A 281 -23.18 0.75 -30.52
C GLU A 281 -22.18 0.91 -29.36
N PHE A 282 -21.98 2.12 -28.87
CA PHE A 282 -21.12 2.40 -27.71
C PHE A 282 -21.67 1.75 -26.44
N LEU A 283 -22.96 1.98 -26.14
CA LEU A 283 -23.62 1.48 -24.95
C LEU A 283 -23.61 -0.06 -24.86
N GLU A 284 -23.92 -0.73 -25.97
CA GLU A 284 -23.85 -2.19 -26.06
C GLU A 284 -22.45 -2.73 -25.85
N GLU A 285 -21.42 -2.07 -26.41
CA GLU A 285 -20.03 -2.49 -26.25
C GLU A 285 -19.57 -2.35 -24.80
N VAL A 286 -19.80 -1.21 -24.18
CA VAL A 286 -19.35 -0.97 -22.80
C VAL A 286 -20.11 -1.79 -21.79
N ARG A 287 -21.42 -1.98 -21.95
CA ARG A 287 -22.25 -2.84 -21.07
C ARG A 287 -21.91 -4.33 -21.20
N SER A 288 -21.23 -4.75 -22.25
CA SER A 288 -20.74 -6.11 -22.36
C SER A 288 -19.58 -6.42 -21.41
N THR A 289 -18.92 -5.40 -20.83
CA THR A 289 -17.89 -5.56 -19.80
C THR A 289 -18.49 -5.79 -18.42
N TYR A 290 -17.72 -6.35 -17.50
CA TYR A 290 -18.17 -6.52 -16.12
C TYR A 290 -18.27 -5.18 -15.37
N ALA A 291 -17.29 -4.30 -15.57
CA ALA A 291 -17.27 -3.01 -14.90
C ALA A 291 -18.44 -2.08 -15.24
N TYR A 292 -18.91 -2.09 -16.49
CA TYR A 292 -20.00 -1.21 -16.94
C TYR A 292 -21.33 -1.91 -17.18
N ARG A 293 -21.47 -3.15 -16.68
CA ARG A 293 -22.72 -3.95 -16.87
C ARG A 293 -24.00 -3.24 -16.42
N ASN A 294 -23.91 -2.40 -15.40
CA ASN A 294 -25.01 -1.66 -14.81
C ASN A 294 -24.91 -0.14 -15.11
N LEU A 295 -24.18 0.23 -16.18
CA LEU A 295 -24.03 1.65 -16.52
C LEU A 295 -25.40 2.27 -16.82
N ALA A 296 -25.77 3.31 -16.08
CA ALA A 296 -27.00 4.06 -16.30
C ALA A 296 -26.95 4.82 -17.63
N ASP A 297 -28.08 4.98 -18.30
CA ASP A 297 -28.16 5.71 -19.58
C ASP A 297 -27.75 7.18 -19.40
N GLU A 298 -28.11 7.78 -18.27
CA GLU A 298 -27.74 9.16 -17.90
C GLU A 298 -26.24 9.35 -17.80
N HIS A 299 -25.50 8.38 -17.25
CA HIS A 299 -24.04 8.42 -17.19
C HIS A 299 -23.43 8.26 -18.58
N CYS A 300 -24.00 7.42 -19.44
CA CYS A 300 -23.58 7.30 -20.83
C CYS A 300 -23.80 8.62 -21.60
N ASP A 301 -24.97 9.23 -21.44
CA ASP A 301 -25.31 10.52 -22.04
C ASP A 301 -24.36 11.62 -21.58
N TRP A 302 -24.10 11.67 -20.28
CA TRP A 302 -23.15 12.62 -19.71
C TRP A 302 -21.75 12.45 -20.32
N VAL A 303 -21.25 11.20 -20.46
CA VAL A 303 -19.93 10.94 -21.07
C VAL A 303 -19.88 11.41 -22.52
N LEU A 304 -20.90 11.08 -23.31
CA LEU A 304 -20.98 11.47 -24.72
C LEU A 304 -21.11 12.99 -24.89
N ASP A 305 -21.91 13.64 -24.06
CA ASP A 305 -22.00 15.11 -24.04
C ASP A 305 -20.66 15.72 -23.61
N PHE A 306 -20.03 15.21 -22.57
CA PHE A 306 -18.76 15.72 -22.06
C PHE A 306 -17.61 15.63 -23.10
N VAL A 307 -17.56 14.57 -23.92
CA VAL A 307 -16.53 14.49 -24.97
C VAL A 307 -16.85 15.36 -26.18
N THR A 308 -18.09 15.76 -26.41
CA THR A 308 -18.53 16.61 -27.52
C THR A 308 -18.48 18.09 -27.17
N THR A 309 -18.99 18.46 -26.02
CA THR A 309 -19.16 19.88 -25.62
C THR A 309 -18.09 20.36 -24.65
N GLY A 310 -17.44 19.45 -23.92
CA GLY A 310 -16.53 19.80 -22.83
C GLY A 310 -17.23 20.23 -21.54
N GLY A 311 -18.57 20.13 -21.46
CA GLY A 311 -19.36 20.56 -20.31
C GLY A 311 -19.19 22.06 -20.02
N CYS A 312 -18.91 22.43 -18.78
CA CYS A 312 -18.65 23.84 -18.42
C CYS A 312 -17.39 24.43 -19.05
N LEU A 313 -16.53 23.60 -19.63
CA LEU A 313 -15.31 24.03 -20.34
C LEU A 313 -15.56 24.30 -21.85
N HIS A 314 -16.82 24.38 -22.27
CA HIS A 314 -17.26 24.53 -23.67
C HIS A 314 -16.67 25.76 -24.39
N ALA A 315 -16.25 26.80 -23.67
CA ALA A 315 -15.59 27.96 -24.26
C ALA A 315 -14.21 27.61 -24.86
N TYR A 316 -13.61 26.47 -24.48
CA TYR A 316 -12.29 26.06 -24.95
C TYR A 316 -12.42 24.90 -25.93
N LYS A 317 -12.06 25.15 -27.21
CA LYS A 317 -12.11 24.16 -28.32
C LYS A 317 -11.32 22.88 -28.04
N ASP A 318 -10.29 22.95 -27.20
CA ASP A 318 -9.46 21.80 -26.83
C ASP A 318 -10.26 20.69 -26.12
N PHE A 319 -11.40 20.99 -25.50
CA PHE A 319 -12.26 20.03 -24.84
C PHE A 319 -13.38 19.46 -25.73
N HIS A 320 -13.59 20.02 -26.95
CA HIS A 320 -14.48 19.46 -27.98
C HIS A 320 -13.73 18.37 -28.75
N ARG A 321 -13.63 17.18 -28.15
CA ARG A 321 -12.77 16.12 -28.66
C ARG A 321 -13.44 15.23 -29.70
N VAL A 322 -14.76 15.13 -29.65
CA VAL A 322 -15.57 14.32 -30.54
C VAL A 322 -16.65 15.19 -31.17
N ALA A 323 -16.87 15.08 -32.45
CA ALA A 323 -17.97 15.71 -33.14
C ALA A 323 -19.12 14.72 -33.30
N LEU A 324 -20.35 15.22 -33.12
CA LEU A 324 -21.56 14.48 -33.45
C LEU A 324 -22.03 14.93 -34.83
N ASP A 325 -21.93 14.03 -35.81
CA ASP A 325 -22.34 14.30 -37.18
C ASP A 325 -23.25 13.17 -37.66
N PHE A 326 -24.42 13.52 -38.22
CA PHE A 326 -25.45 12.58 -38.65
C PHE A 326 -25.75 11.43 -37.65
N GLY A 327 -25.78 11.76 -36.35
CA GLY A 327 -26.07 10.80 -35.27
C GLY A 327 -24.89 9.86 -34.93
N LYS A 328 -23.71 10.14 -35.44
CA LYS A 328 -22.48 9.39 -35.16
C LYS A 328 -21.42 10.26 -34.50
N TYR A 329 -20.72 9.68 -33.55
CA TYR A 329 -19.60 10.29 -32.83
C TYR A 329 -18.30 9.98 -33.55
N ALA A 330 -17.53 11.03 -33.93
CA ALA A 330 -16.28 10.90 -34.68
C ALA A 330 -15.26 11.94 -34.21
N VAL A 331 -13.99 11.63 -34.29
CA VAL A 331 -12.90 12.62 -34.10
C VAL A 331 -12.45 13.11 -35.47
N ILE A 332 -12.65 14.41 -35.70
CA ILE A 332 -12.31 15.08 -36.99
C ILE A 332 -10.94 15.76 -36.88
N ASP A 333 -10.59 16.34 -35.73
CA ASP A 333 -9.37 17.11 -35.54
C ASP A 333 -8.14 16.19 -35.36
N GLN A 334 -7.14 16.39 -36.25
CA GLN A 334 -5.89 15.65 -36.20
C GLN A 334 -5.05 15.97 -34.93
N ALA A 335 -5.16 17.18 -34.38
CA ALA A 335 -4.45 17.57 -33.18
C ALA A 335 -5.02 16.81 -31.96
N VAL A 336 -6.35 16.65 -31.90
CA VAL A 336 -7.02 15.78 -30.92
C VAL A 336 -6.59 14.34 -31.06
N SER A 337 -6.57 13.82 -32.29
CA SER A 337 -6.12 12.45 -32.59
C SER A 337 -4.70 12.19 -32.07
N ARG A 338 -3.78 13.09 -32.37
CA ARG A 338 -2.38 12.98 -31.94
C ARG A 338 -2.24 13.06 -30.43
N ARG A 339 -2.90 14.04 -29.78
CA ARG A 339 -2.88 14.22 -28.32
C ARG A 339 -3.43 12.98 -27.60
N HIS A 340 -4.57 12.47 -28.05
CA HIS A 340 -5.21 11.30 -27.43
C HIS A 340 -4.31 10.07 -27.53
N ARG A 341 -3.77 9.74 -28.72
CA ARG A 341 -2.88 8.58 -28.90
C ARG A 341 -1.62 8.63 -28.06
N MET A 342 -1.10 9.83 -27.76
CA MET A 342 0.06 10.00 -26.88
C MET A 342 -0.27 9.94 -25.39
N SER A 343 -1.56 10.05 -25.02
CA SER A 343 -2.02 10.10 -23.62
C SER A 343 -2.93 8.94 -23.23
N ILE A 344 -3.21 7.99 -24.14
CA ILE A 344 -3.98 6.79 -23.81
C ILE A 344 -3.27 6.01 -22.71
N GLY A 345 -3.99 5.69 -21.65
CA GLY A 345 -3.51 4.86 -20.55
C GLY A 345 -4.08 5.30 -19.22
N THR A 346 -3.96 4.42 -18.26
CA THR A 346 -4.40 4.63 -16.87
C THR A 346 -3.23 4.68 -15.88
N ILE A 347 -2.00 4.57 -16.37
CA ILE A 347 -0.80 4.71 -15.55
C ILE A 347 -0.47 6.20 -15.49
N THR A 348 -0.89 6.83 -14.40
CA THR A 348 -0.49 8.19 -14.07
C THR A 348 0.81 8.10 -13.29
N SER A 349 1.92 8.51 -13.89
CA SER A 349 3.19 8.55 -13.16
C SER A 349 3.11 9.62 -12.07
N ASP A 350 3.50 9.24 -10.85
CA ASP A 350 3.85 10.23 -9.84
C ASP A 350 4.88 11.20 -10.42
N MET A 351 4.79 12.45 -9.97
CA MET A 351 5.70 13.47 -10.43
C MET A 351 7.11 13.21 -9.92
N MET A 352 7.93 12.59 -10.76
CA MET A 352 9.29 12.19 -10.47
C MET A 352 10.29 13.10 -11.13
N LEU A 353 11.26 13.62 -10.37
CA LEU A 353 12.41 14.36 -10.88
C LEU A 353 13.57 13.41 -11.14
N GLN A 354 14.21 13.58 -12.28
CA GLN A 354 15.39 12.80 -12.63
C GLN A 354 16.57 13.18 -11.72
N VAL A 355 17.31 12.21 -11.25
CA VAL A 355 18.57 12.42 -10.51
C VAL A 355 19.75 12.09 -11.42
N GLN A 356 20.67 13.06 -11.59
CA GLN A 356 21.78 12.95 -12.51
C GLN A 356 23.06 13.56 -11.93
N TYR A 357 24.21 12.96 -12.25
CA TYR A 357 25.50 13.51 -11.88
C TYR A 357 25.82 14.78 -12.68
N LEU A 358 26.59 15.69 -12.07
CA LEU A 358 27.10 16.91 -12.73
C LEU A 358 27.87 16.64 -14.04
N LYS A 359 28.57 15.54 -14.13
CA LYS A 359 29.35 15.12 -15.31
C LYS A 359 28.56 14.18 -16.25
N GLY A 360 27.23 14.12 -16.10
CA GLY A 360 26.37 13.19 -16.82
C GLY A 360 26.20 11.85 -16.10
N GLY A 361 25.37 10.98 -16.65
CA GLY A 361 24.99 9.70 -16.04
C GLY A 361 23.75 9.81 -15.17
N LYS A 362 22.68 9.15 -15.61
CA LYS A 362 21.40 9.06 -14.91
C LYS A 362 21.55 8.01 -13.80
N ILE A 363 20.98 8.29 -12.62
CA ILE A 363 21.00 7.39 -11.47
C ILE A 363 19.61 6.79 -11.26
N GLY A 364 18.59 7.64 -11.36
CA GLY A 364 17.21 7.25 -11.09
C GLY A 364 16.32 8.48 -10.95
N PHE A 365 15.27 8.31 -10.14
CA PHE A 365 14.23 9.32 -9.96
C PHE A 365 13.90 9.47 -8.47
N VAL A 366 13.51 10.69 -8.08
CA VAL A 366 12.96 11.01 -6.76
C VAL A 366 11.63 11.74 -6.91
N GLU A 367 10.74 11.59 -5.94
CA GLU A 367 9.47 12.32 -5.95
C GLU A 367 9.72 13.83 -5.84
N GLU A 368 8.91 14.62 -6.56
CA GLU A 368 8.97 16.07 -6.51
C GLU A 368 8.75 16.61 -5.10
N SER A 369 7.84 15.98 -4.34
CA SER A 369 7.55 16.33 -2.94
C SER A 369 8.77 16.21 -2.03
N PHE A 370 9.67 15.26 -2.31
CA PHE A 370 10.95 15.12 -1.63
C PHE A 370 11.95 16.16 -2.15
N ALA A 371 12.08 16.27 -3.47
CA ALA A 371 13.02 17.19 -4.11
C ALA A 371 12.76 18.65 -3.71
N ALA A 372 11.47 19.04 -3.57
CA ALA A 372 11.08 20.39 -3.14
C ALA A 372 11.53 20.76 -1.71
N LYS A 373 11.84 19.76 -0.89
CA LYS A 373 12.32 19.96 0.50
C LYS A 373 13.84 19.94 0.60
N LEU A 374 14.55 19.49 -0.44
CA LEU A 374 16.00 19.45 -0.47
C LEU A 374 16.58 20.85 -0.55
N LYS A 375 17.62 21.09 0.25
CA LYS A 375 18.48 22.26 0.19
C LYS A 375 19.83 21.91 -0.45
N GLU A 376 20.48 22.87 -1.02
CA GLU A 376 21.85 22.70 -1.53
C GLU A 376 22.77 22.17 -0.39
N GLY A 377 23.52 21.10 -0.70
CA GLY A 377 24.35 20.40 0.28
C GLY A 377 23.66 19.25 1.01
N ASP A 378 22.34 19.09 0.89
CA ASP A 378 21.65 17.94 1.50
C ASP A 378 22.11 16.61 0.89
N LYS A 379 22.29 15.61 1.76
CA LYS A 379 22.79 14.29 1.40
C LYS A 379 21.67 13.25 1.51
N PHE A 380 21.52 12.43 0.47
CA PHE A 380 20.52 11.36 0.45
C PHE A 380 21.02 10.11 -0.27
N LEU A 381 20.40 8.96 0.03
CA LEU A 381 20.72 7.68 -0.59
C LEU A 381 19.83 7.43 -1.81
N LEU A 382 20.45 7.04 -2.92
CA LEU A 382 19.75 6.55 -4.12
C LEU A 382 20.67 5.65 -4.94
N GLY A 383 20.16 4.48 -5.32
CA GLY A 383 20.92 3.49 -6.11
C GLY A 383 22.13 2.96 -5.37
N GLY A 384 22.04 2.81 -4.05
CA GLY A 384 23.13 2.36 -3.20
C GLY A 384 24.26 3.37 -3.05
N LYS A 385 24.07 4.65 -3.38
CA LYS A 385 25.10 5.67 -3.34
C LYS A 385 24.66 6.84 -2.48
N LEU A 386 25.54 7.38 -1.67
CA LEU A 386 25.30 8.64 -0.96
C LEU A 386 25.60 9.79 -1.92
N LEU A 387 24.58 10.60 -2.15
CA LEU A 387 24.56 11.71 -3.09
C LEU A 387 24.34 13.01 -2.33
N GLU A 388 25.03 14.06 -2.76
CA GLU A 388 24.82 15.42 -2.26
C GLU A 388 24.14 16.25 -3.35
N MET A 389 23.02 16.89 -3.02
CA MET A 389 22.30 17.78 -3.92
C MET A 389 23.08 19.07 -4.15
N VAL A 390 23.27 19.44 -5.40
CA VAL A 390 23.98 20.65 -5.79
C VAL A 390 22.97 21.74 -6.21
N TRP A 391 22.07 21.41 -7.16
CA TRP A 391 20.95 22.27 -7.56
C TRP A 391 19.84 21.45 -8.22
N ILE A 392 18.68 22.09 -8.36
CA ILE A 392 17.54 21.53 -9.12
C ILE A 392 17.28 22.48 -10.31
N ARG A 393 17.37 21.94 -11.53
CA ARG A 393 17.14 22.70 -12.76
C ARG A 393 16.43 21.84 -13.78
N GLU A 394 15.43 22.41 -14.46
CA GLU A 394 14.70 21.79 -15.59
C GLU A 394 14.17 20.37 -15.28
N GLY A 395 13.59 20.17 -14.08
CA GLY A 395 13.06 18.86 -13.67
C GLY A 395 14.12 17.81 -13.34
N THR A 396 15.38 18.23 -13.18
CA THR A 396 16.51 17.36 -12.83
C THR A 396 17.15 17.82 -11.53
N VAL A 397 17.38 16.87 -10.64
CA VAL A 397 18.19 17.03 -9.42
C VAL A 397 19.63 16.68 -9.74
N TRP A 398 20.48 17.69 -9.77
CA TRP A 398 21.91 17.52 -10.05
C TRP A 398 22.66 17.20 -8.76
N VAL A 399 23.45 16.13 -8.80
CA VAL A 399 24.12 15.60 -7.60
C VAL A 399 25.59 15.29 -7.83
N ARG A 400 26.34 15.21 -6.73
CA ARG A 400 27.69 14.65 -6.69
C ARG A 400 27.78 13.51 -5.69
N LYS A 401 28.73 12.59 -5.87
CA LYS A 401 29.04 11.57 -4.86
C LYS A 401 29.64 12.24 -3.63
N THR A 402 29.26 11.78 -2.46
CA THR A 402 29.76 12.30 -1.19
C THR A 402 30.02 11.16 -0.18
N LYS A 403 30.63 11.50 0.95
CA LYS A 403 30.86 10.60 2.08
C LYS A 403 30.17 11.15 3.33
N GLY A 404 29.99 10.32 4.36
CA GLY A 404 29.35 10.65 5.62
C GLY A 404 27.97 10.07 5.74
N ASP A 405 27.12 10.68 6.53
CA ASP A 405 25.74 10.23 6.77
C ASP A 405 24.71 11.03 5.97
N PRO A 406 23.58 10.42 5.61
CA PRO A 406 22.49 11.12 4.92
C PRO A 406 21.85 12.15 5.83
N THR A 407 21.67 13.39 5.33
CA THR A 407 20.97 14.48 6.04
C THR A 407 19.50 14.53 5.68
N ALA A 408 19.12 13.95 4.51
CA ALA A 408 17.76 13.86 4.04
C ALA A 408 17.43 12.42 3.63
N VAL A 409 16.23 11.98 3.96
CA VAL A 409 15.75 10.64 3.62
C VAL A 409 14.66 10.76 2.57
N PRO A 410 14.86 10.18 1.37
CA PRO A 410 13.82 10.16 0.37
C PRO A 410 12.58 9.47 0.95
N ARG A 411 11.45 10.18 0.92
CA ARG A 411 10.15 9.62 1.25
C ARG A 411 9.42 9.38 -0.07
N TRP A 412 9.01 8.16 -0.30
CA TRP A 412 8.16 7.78 -1.42
C TRP A 412 6.75 7.54 -0.87
N LEU A 413 5.78 8.34 -1.33
CA LEU A 413 4.39 8.29 -0.85
C LEU A 413 3.64 7.01 -1.28
N GLY A 414 4.15 6.29 -2.26
CA GLY A 414 3.52 5.08 -2.82
C GLY A 414 3.76 3.76 -2.07
N GLY A 415 4.31 3.76 -0.86
CA GLY A 415 4.81 2.54 -0.20
C GLY A 415 3.95 1.96 0.93
N ASN A 416 2.83 2.55 1.28
CA ASN A 416 1.98 2.01 2.34
C ASN A 416 1.04 0.94 1.77
N MET A 417 1.49 -0.32 1.81
CA MET A 417 0.62 -1.45 1.52
C MET A 417 -0.30 -1.66 2.72
N PRO A 418 -1.63 -1.57 2.55
CA PRO A 418 -2.53 -1.82 3.66
C PRO A 418 -2.52 -3.31 4.03
N LEU A 419 -2.64 -3.59 5.33
CA LEU A 419 -2.91 -4.93 5.82
C LEU A 419 -4.24 -5.42 5.21
N SER A 420 -4.25 -6.62 4.59
CA SER A 420 -5.48 -7.16 4.00
C SER A 420 -6.54 -7.48 5.07
N SER A 421 -7.81 -7.52 4.68
CA SER A 421 -8.92 -7.81 5.60
C SER A 421 -8.80 -9.22 6.20
N GLU A 422 -8.43 -10.18 5.35
CA GLU A 422 -8.28 -11.59 5.73
C GLU A 422 -7.11 -11.74 6.71
N LEU A 423 -6.00 -11.06 6.45
CA LEU A 423 -4.84 -11.10 7.34
C LEU A 423 -5.12 -10.37 8.66
N ALA A 424 -5.83 -9.24 8.62
CA ALA A 424 -6.29 -8.51 9.82
C ALA A 424 -7.18 -9.37 10.72
N LEU A 425 -8.12 -10.09 10.12
CA LEU A 425 -8.95 -11.07 10.86
C LEU A 425 -8.10 -12.19 11.46
N GLY A 426 -7.14 -12.72 10.72
CA GLY A 426 -6.20 -13.73 11.21
C GLY A 426 -5.39 -13.24 12.42
N VAL A 427 -4.89 -12.00 12.36
CA VAL A 427 -4.18 -11.35 13.47
C VAL A 427 -5.07 -11.25 14.71
N ARG A 428 -6.32 -10.80 14.57
CA ARG A 428 -7.27 -10.72 15.69
C ARG A 428 -7.56 -12.10 16.30
N ARG A 429 -7.70 -13.14 15.49
CA ARG A 429 -7.90 -14.52 15.97
C ARG A 429 -6.71 -15.02 16.80
N TRP A 430 -5.49 -14.74 16.35
CA TRP A 430 -4.31 -15.11 17.12
C TRP A 430 -4.15 -14.30 18.41
N ILE A 431 -4.51 -13.01 18.42
CA ILE A 431 -4.54 -12.20 19.64
C ILE A 431 -5.60 -12.75 20.63
N ASP A 432 -6.78 -13.16 20.15
CA ASP A 432 -7.81 -13.83 20.97
C ASP A 432 -7.31 -15.17 21.56
N ALA A 433 -6.64 -16.00 20.78
CA ALA A 433 -6.03 -17.24 21.24
C ALA A 433 -4.98 -16.97 22.35
N ILE A 434 -4.14 -15.94 22.16
CA ILE A 434 -3.19 -15.49 23.20
C ILE A 434 -3.92 -15.00 24.46
N ALA A 435 -5.01 -14.23 24.29
CA ALA A 435 -5.81 -13.76 25.43
C ALA A 435 -6.42 -14.90 26.22
N ARG A 436 -6.89 -15.95 25.54
CA ARG A 436 -7.47 -17.16 26.13
C ARG A 436 -6.44 -18.18 26.64
N LYS A 437 -5.15 -17.93 26.41
CA LYS A 437 -4.05 -18.87 26.75
C LYS A 437 -4.21 -20.22 26.05
N GLU A 438 -4.68 -20.23 24.82
CA GLU A 438 -4.75 -21.43 23.99
C GLU A 438 -3.35 -21.91 23.59
N PRO A 439 -3.18 -23.20 23.21
CA PRO A 439 -1.90 -23.69 22.67
C PRO A 439 -1.45 -22.88 21.46
N LEU A 440 -0.21 -22.39 21.48
CA LEU A 440 0.34 -21.52 20.45
C LEU A 440 1.44 -22.25 19.67
N PRO A 441 1.59 -21.96 18.37
CA PRO A 441 2.75 -22.36 17.58
C PRO A 441 4.05 -21.85 18.21
N ASP A 442 5.18 -22.54 17.97
CA ASP A 442 6.49 -22.18 18.54
C ASP A 442 6.91 -20.74 18.21
N SER A 443 6.58 -20.26 17.02
CA SER A 443 6.81 -18.88 16.60
C SER A 443 6.12 -17.85 17.49
N LEU A 444 4.88 -18.11 17.91
CA LEU A 444 4.12 -17.23 18.81
C LEU A 444 4.51 -17.39 20.26
N GLN A 445 5.08 -18.54 20.66
CA GLN A 445 5.62 -18.73 22.02
C GLN A 445 6.73 -17.70 22.30
N ALA A 446 7.49 -17.31 21.29
CA ALA A 446 8.49 -16.26 21.38
C ALA A 446 7.93 -14.90 21.85
N LEU A 447 6.61 -14.65 21.65
CA LEU A 447 5.94 -13.42 22.07
C LEU A 447 5.35 -13.50 23.49
N CYS A 448 5.37 -14.67 24.15
CA CYS A 448 4.70 -14.85 25.45
C CYS A 448 5.18 -13.84 26.50
N GLY A 449 6.49 -13.57 26.61
CA GLY A 449 7.01 -12.59 27.54
C GLY A 449 6.47 -11.17 27.30
N LEU A 450 6.38 -10.77 26.02
CA LEU A 450 5.82 -9.47 25.64
C LEU A 450 4.32 -9.38 25.94
N MET A 451 3.58 -10.46 25.66
CA MET A 451 2.14 -10.53 25.91
C MET A 451 1.82 -10.61 27.40
N ASP A 452 2.68 -11.25 28.20
CA ASP A 452 2.54 -11.25 29.67
C ASP A 452 2.76 -9.86 30.25
N LEU A 453 3.70 -9.07 29.71
CA LEU A 453 3.84 -7.65 30.10
C LEU A 453 2.60 -6.84 29.70
N GLN A 454 2.06 -7.06 28.49
CA GLN A 454 0.82 -6.41 28.08
C GLN A 454 -0.33 -6.73 29.03
N ARG A 455 -0.47 -8.01 29.44
CA ARG A 455 -1.49 -8.46 30.39
C ARG A 455 -1.29 -7.90 31.80
N LEU A 456 -0.04 -7.73 32.21
CA LEU A 456 0.30 -7.18 33.52
C LEU A 456 0.01 -5.68 33.62
N TRP A 457 0.28 -4.91 32.56
CA TRP A 457 0.16 -3.46 32.55
C TRP A 457 -1.15 -2.95 31.97
N SER A 458 -1.87 -3.80 31.25
CA SER A 458 -3.11 -3.47 30.56
C SER A 458 -3.96 -4.73 30.34
N HIS A 459 -4.45 -4.91 29.12
CA HIS A 459 -5.30 -5.99 28.68
C HIS A 459 -4.89 -6.51 27.30
N ILE A 460 -5.16 -7.78 27.01
CA ILE A 460 -5.08 -8.35 25.66
C ILE A 460 -6.53 -8.59 25.21
N PRO A 461 -7.01 -7.86 24.18
CA PRO A 461 -8.41 -7.92 23.80
C PRO A 461 -8.79 -9.27 23.18
N ARG A 462 -9.99 -9.74 23.48
CA ARG A 462 -10.63 -10.86 22.80
C ARG A 462 -11.23 -10.42 21.47
N LEU A 463 -11.71 -11.38 20.68
CA LEU A 463 -12.28 -11.12 19.36
C LEU A 463 -13.54 -10.21 19.42
N ASP A 464 -14.29 -10.33 20.50
CA ASP A 464 -15.50 -9.55 20.82
C ASP A 464 -15.22 -8.30 21.68
N GLU A 465 -13.95 -7.93 21.84
CA GLU A 465 -13.54 -6.79 22.67
C GLU A 465 -12.85 -5.71 21.85
N VAL A 466 -13.03 -4.47 22.28
CA VAL A 466 -12.28 -3.29 21.81
C VAL A 466 -11.49 -2.74 22.99
N LEU A 467 -10.15 -2.76 22.88
CA LEU A 467 -9.28 -2.20 23.89
C LEU A 467 -9.07 -0.71 23.64
N VAL A 468 -9.25 0.06 24.71
CA VAL A 468 -8.89 1.48 24.81
C VAL A 468 -7.93 1.65 25.96
N GLU A 469 -6.76 2.18 25.67
CA GLU A 469 -5.76 2.54 26.67
C GLU A 469 -5.65 4.06 26.77
N ARG A 470 -5.50 4.59 27.98
CA ARG A 470 -5.29 6.00 28.20
C ARG A 470 -4.06 6.23 29.06
N LEU A 471 -3.19 7.12 28.66
CA LEU A 471 -2.02 7.53 29.40
C LEU A 471 -2.01 9.05 29.56
N THR A 472 -2.18 9.52 30.77
CA THR A 472 -2.07 10.94 31.14
C THR A 472 -0.73 11.17 31.82
N ASN A 473 0.07 12.08 31.28
CA ASN A 473 1.36 12.45 31.85
C ASN A 473 1.57 13.99 31.80
N ARG A 474 2.74 14.46 32.23
CA ARG A 474 3.06 15.89 32.21
C ARG A 474 3.13 16.51 30.82
N GLU A 475 3.29 15.70 29.79
CA GLU A 475 3.37 16.16 28.39
C GLU A 475 1.98 16.27 27.75
N GLY A 476 0.94 15.65 28.31
CA GLY A 476 -0.43 15.66 27.80
C GLY A 476 -1.18 14.36 28.04
N ASP A 477 -2.31 14.21 27.34
CA ASP A 477 -3.23 13.08 27.40
C ASP A 477 -3.16 12.30 26.09
N ALA A 478 -2.93 10.99 26.17
CA ALA A 478 -2.86 10.07 25.05
C ALA A 478 -3.95 9.00 25.18
N LEU A 479 -4.80 8.87 24.15
CA LEU A 479 -5.81 7.84 24.04
C LEU A 479 -5.44 6.92 22.88
N MET A 480 -5.30 5.62 23.14
CA MET A 480 -5.01 4.59 22.15
C MET A 480 -6.22 3.69 21.95
N LEU A 481 -6.55 3.40 20.69
CA LEU A 481 -7.64 2.52 20.28
C LEU A 481 -7.09 1.44 19.33
N TYR A 482 -7.38 0.17 19.61
CA TYR A 482 -6.85 -0.95 18.85
C TYR A 482 -7.95 -1.64 18.05
N GLY A 483 -7.96 -1.35 16.73
CA GLY A 483 -8.89 -1.99 15.78
C GLY A 483 -8.32 -3.24 15.12
N PHE A 484 -6.99 -3.32 14.95
CA PHE A 484 -6.26 -4.37 14.23
C PHE A 484 -6.76 -4.57 12.78
N GLU A 485 -7.12 -3.46 12.11
CA GLU A 485 -7.72 -3.47 10.76
C GLU A 485 -6.81 -2.89 9.67
N GLY A 486 -5.58 -2.59 10.01
CA GLY A 486 -4.63 -1.96 9.10
C GLY A 486 -4.64 -0.43 9.17
N ARG A 487 -3.56 0.15 8.64
CA ARG A 487 -3.26 1.58 8.76
C ARG A 487 -4.35 2.48 8.18
N SER A 488 -4.89 2.15 6.98
CA SER A 488 -5.91 2.99 6.32
C SER A 488 -7.19 3.12 7.16
N VAL A 489 -7.64 2.02 7.77
CA VAL A 489 -8.79 2.04 8.67
C VAL A 489 -8.48 2.82 9.94
N SER A 490 -7.27 2.64 10.51
CA SER A 490 -6.81 3.41 11.68
C SER A 490 -6.74 4.91 11.39
N GLU A 491 -6.29 5.32 10.19
CA GLU A 491 -6.30 6.71 9.73
C GLU A 491 -7.72 7.26 9.62
N GLY A 492 -8.65 6.50 9.04
CA GLY A 492 -10.06 6.86 8.95
C GLY A 492 -10.73 7.03 10.31
N LEU A 493 -10.51 6.08 11.24
CA LEU A 493 -11.02 6.16 12.62
C LEU A 493 -10.43 7.37 13.37
N GLY A 494 -9.12 7.60 13.25
CA GLY A 494 -8.44 8.72 13.88
C GLY A 494 -8.94 10.07 13.38
N ALA A 495 -9.12 10.21 12.07
CA ALA A 495 -9.65 11.41 11.44
C ALA A 495 -11.10 11.69 11.87
N LEU A 496 -11.95 10.65 11.89
CA LEU A 496 -13.35 10.72 12.32
C LEU A 496 -13.45 11.20 13.79
N LEU A 497 -12.71 10.54 14.68
CA LEU A 497 -12.68 10.87 16.10
C LEU A 497 -12.20 12.31 16.32
N ALA A 498 -11.04 12.70 15.77
CA ALA A 498 -10.50 14.03 15.93
C ALA A 498 -11.47 15.11 15.44
N TYR A 499 -12.14 14.87 14.31
CA TYR A 499 -13.14 15.79 13.76
C TYR A 499 -14.37 15.91 14.67
N ARG A 500 -14.96 14.79 15.09
CA ARG A 500 -16.16 14.81 15.95
C ARG A 500 -15.88 15.40 17.33
N ILE A 501 -14.71 15.09 17.91
CA ILE A 501 -14.26 15.72 19.16
C ILE A 501 -14.09 17.23 18.98
N SER A 502 -13.50 17.67 17.86
CA SER A 502 -13.30 19.11 17.60
C SER A 502 -14.57 19.90 17.42
N LYS A 503 -15.68 19.26 16.99
CA LYS A 503 -17.01 19.90 16.95
C LYS A 503 -17.56 20.23 18.34
N GLU A 504 -17.28 19.38 19.32
CA GLU A 504 -17.79 19.53 20.66
C GLU A 504 -16.83 20.28 21.60
N ARG A 505 -15.53 20.17 21.34
CA ARG A 505 -14.47 20.70 22.22
C ARG A 505 -13.36 21.36 21.41
N LYS A 506 -12.92 22.54 21.84
CA LYS A 506 -11.75 23.22 21.24
C LYS A 506 -10.46 22.60 21.77
N ASN A 507 -9.97 21.57 21.08
CA ASN A 507 -8.71 20.91 21.39
C ASN A 507 -7.85 20.75 20.15
N THR A 508 -6.53 20.89 20.28
CA THR A 508 -5.59 20.54 19.23
C THR A 508 -5.19 19.06 19.40
N ILE A 509 -5.72 18.21 18.54
CA ILE A 509 -5.48 16.75 18.57
C ILE A 509 -4.48 16.38 17.50
N SER A 510 -3.40 15.70 17.86
CA SER A 510 -2.50 15.04 16.93
C SER A 510 -2.82 13.54 16.86
N ILE A 511 -2.73 12.97 15.65
CA ILE A 511 -3.07 11.58 15.38
C ILE A 511 -1.80 10.84 15.00
N ALA A 512 -1.56 9.68 15.61
CA ALA A 512 -0.55 8.72 15.18
C ALA A 512 -1.23 7.37 14.92
N VAL A 513 -0.83 6.67 13.86
CA VAL A 513 -1.47 5.41 13.45
C VAL A 513 -0.46 4.37 13.01
N ASN A 514 -0.79 3.11 13.21
CA ASN A 514 -0.11 1.96 12.61
C ASN A 514 -1.16 0.94 12.11
N ASP A 515 -0.72 -0.24 11.69
CA ASP A 515 -1.63 -1.30 11.21
C ASP A 515 -2.55 -1.88 12.30
N TYR A 516 -2.24 -1.66 13.58
CA TYR A 516 -2.91 -2.32 14.70
C TYR A 516 -3.82 -1.39 15.49
N GLY A 517 -3.58 -0.07 15.41
CA GLY A 517 -4.37 0.90 16.13
C GLY A 517 -4.02 2.34 15.82
N LEU A 518 -4.65 3.23 16.58
CA LEU A 518 -4.45 4.66 16.51
C LEU A 518 -4.19 5.25 17.90
N MET A 519 -3.56 6.41 17.95
CA MET A 519 -3.39 7.23 19.13
C MET A 519 -3.85 8.66 18.83
N LEU A 520 -4.74 9.17 19.66
CA LEU A 520 -5.05 10.59 19.75
C LEU A 520 -4.23 11.20 20.90
N TYR A 521 -3.59 12.30 20.66
CA TYR A 521 -2.81 13.00 21.64
C TYR A 521 -3.19 14.47 21.69
N ALA A 522 -3.43 14.98 22.89
CA ALA A 522 -3.67 16.40 23.13
C ALA A 522 -2.79 16.89 24.29
N PRO A 523 -2.33 18.19 24.27
CA PRO A 523 -1.61 18.78 25.39
C PRO A 523 -2.46 18.86 26.65
N ASP A 524 -3.76 19.09 26.48
CA ASP A 524 -4.75 19.16 27.54
C ASP A 524 -5.56 17.86 27.61
N SER A 525 -6.24 17.63 28.74
CA SER A 525 -7.08 16.42 28.89
C SER A 525 -8.11 16.31 27.79
N ILE A 526 -8.12 15.17 27.09
CA ILE A 526 -9.12 14.86 26.07
C ILE A 526 -10.49 14.62 26.74
N GLY A 527 -10.53 14.22 28.00
CA GLY A 527 -11.75 14.08 28.83
C GLY A 527 -12.79 13.12 28.24
N ILE A 528 -12.35 12.01 27.65
CA ILE A 528 -13.19 11.04 26.94
C ILE A 528 -13.60 9.92 27.88
N ASP A 529 -14.88 9.62 27.94
CA ASP A 529 -15.44 8.39 28.48
C ASP A 529 -15.85 7.39 27.39
N THR A 530 -16.14 6.16 27.78
CA THR A 530 -16.54 5.10 26.83
C THR A 530 -17.82 5.44 26.07
N LYS A 531 -18.78 6.10 26.72
CA LYS A 531 -20.05 6.46 26.08
C LYS A 531 -19.86 7.47 24.96
N SER A 532 -18.99 8.48 25.20
CA SER A 532 -18.61 9.46 24.19
C SER A 532 -17.87 8.81 23.02
N LEU A 533 -16.95 7.85 23.27
CA LEU A 533 -16.24 7.13 22.21
C LEU A 533 -17.20 6.33 21.33
N VAL A 534 -18.13 5.58 21.92
CA VAL A 534 -19.16 4.83 21.16
C VAL A 534 -20.00 5.77 20.31
N HIS A 535 -20.40 6.91 20.88
CA HIS A 535 -21.16 7.91 20.12
C HIS A 535 -20.39 8.48 18.93
N TRP A 536 -19.13 8.88 19.13
CA TRP A 536 -18.30 9.44 18.06
C TRP A 536 -17.87 8.40 17.01
N LEU A 537 -17.87 7.12 17.33
CA LEU A 537 -17.58 6.02 16.39
C LEU A 537 -18.84 5.43 15.74
N SER A 538 -19.98 6.08 15.87
CA SER A 538 -21.20 5.67 15.17
C SER A 538 -21.08 5.87 13.65
N GLN A 539 -21.83 5.07 12.87
CA GLN A 539 -21.87 5.20 11.40
C GLN A 539 -22.66 6.41 10.90
N ARG A 540 -23.33 7.14 11.80
CA ARG A 540 -24.15 8.30 11.46
C ARG A 540 -23.28 9.37 10.79
N GLU A 541 -23.73 9.88 9.63
CA GLU A 541 -23.05 10.91 8.84
C GLU A 541 -21.55 10.62 8.52
N LEU A 542 -21.14 9.34 8.54
CA LEU A 542 -19.75 8.91 8.42
C LEU A 542 -19.03 9.52 7.21
N GLN A 543 -19.64 9.46 6.02
CA GLN A 543 -19.01 9.95 4.78
C GLN A 543 -18.84 11.47 4.81
N ALA A 544 -19.87 12.20 5.26
CA ALA A 544 -19.83 13.66 5.36
C ALA A 544 -18.79 14.13 6.38
N ASP A 545 -18.73 13.47 7.55
CA ASP A 545 -17.78 13.80 8.60
C ASP A 545 -16.33 13.50 8.18
N ILE A 546 -16.08 12.37 7.54
CA ILE A 546 -14.75 12.04 7.03
C ILE A 546 -14.31 13.03 5.96
N LEU A 547 -15.15 13.33 4.99
CA LEU A 547 -14.85 14.33 3.97
C LEU A 547 -14.59 15.72 4.57
N SER A 548 -15.23 16.03 5.68
CA SER A 548 -15.01 17.31 6.39
C SER A 548 -13.78 17.27 7.31
N SER A 549 -13.37 16.09 7.80
CA SER A 549 -12.27 15.92 8.75
C SER A 549 -10.89 16.01 8.12
N LEU A 550 -10.78 15.53 6.91
CA LEU A 550 -9.53 15.56 6.16
C LEU A 550 -9.45 16.88 5.39
N ASN A 551 -8.26 17.28 4.98
CA ASN A 551 -8.10 18.22 3.88
C ASN A 551 -8.66 17.58 2.59
N ALA A 552 -9.95 17.21 2.65
CA ALA A 552 -10.61 16.41 1.63
C ALA A 552 -10.49 17.09 0.26
N THR A 553 -10.52 18.41 0.24
CA THR A 553 -10.31 19.19 -0.98
C THR A 553 -8.92 18.92 -1.56
N GLU A 554 -7.88 18.82 -0.76
CA GLU A 554 -6.52 18.56 -1.26
C GLU A 554 -6.35 17.11 -1.73
N LEU A 555 -6.90 16.14 -0.99
CA LEU A 555 -6.88 14.72 -1.38
C LEU A 555 -7.70 14.51 -2.66
N THR A 556 -8.88 15.09 -2.73
CA THR A 556 -9.74 15.06 -3.94
C THR A 556 -9.05 15.74 -5.13
N ARG A 557 -8.37 16.87 -4.93
CA ARG A 557 -7.58 17.55 -5.97
C ARG A 557 -6.44 16.69 -6.48
N ARG A 558 -5.74 15.97 -5.59
CA ARG A 558 -4.70 15.02 -5.99
C ARG A 558 -5.28 13.87 -6.80
N ARG A 559 -6.37 13.28 -6.34
CA ARG A 559 -7.03 12.20 -7.06
C ARG A 559 -7.61 12.66 -8.38
N PHE A 560 -8.22 13.84 -8.40
CA PHE A 560 -8.75 14.45 -9.62
C PHE A 560 -7.66 14.67 -10.68
N ARG A 561 -6.42 14.92 -10.31
CA ARG A 561 -5.32 15.01 -11.27
C ARG A 561 -5.15 13.74 -12.10
N ASP A 562 -5.21 12.58 -11.46
CA ASP A 562 -5.13 11.29 -12.15
C ASP A 562 -6.34 11.05 -13.05
N ILE A 563 -7.52 11.33 -12.53
CA ILE A 563 -8.79 11.25 -13.26
C ILE A 563 -8.76 12.19 -14.48
N ALA A 564 -8.36 13.43 -14.30
CA ALA A 564 -8.28 14.43 -15.38
C ALA A 564 -7.26 14.05 -16.48
N ARG A 565 -6.17 13.37 -16.11
CA ARG A 565 -5.19 12.84 -17.07
C ARG A 565 -5.77 11.66 -17.86
N ILE A 566 -6.39 10.71 -17.18
CA ILE A 566 -7.03 9.54 -17.82
C ILE A 566 -8.17 10.02 -18.74
N ALA A 567 -9.02 10.91 -18.24
CA ALA A 567 -10.09 11.50 -19.02
C ALA A 567 -9.62 12.43 -20.16
N GLY A 568 -8.31 12.70 -20.27
CA GLY A 568 -7.73 13.55 -21.34
C GLY A 568 -8.02 15.04 -21.20
N LEU A 569 -8.31 15.52 -19.97
CA LEU A 569 -8.45 16.97 -19.70
C LEU A 569 -7.09 17.65 -19.54
N ILE A 570 -6.06 16.89 -19.16
CA ILE A 570 -4.71 17.39 -18.92
C ILE A 570 -3.71 16.54 -19.69
N HIS A 571 -2.82 17.20 -20.42
CA HIS A 571 -1.79 16.56 -21.22
C HIS A 571 -0.40 16.79 -20.63
N SER A 572 0.36 15.72 -20.44
CA SER A 572 1.71 15.74 -19.86
C SER A 572 2.80 16.29 -20.81
N GLY A 573 2.44 16.63 -22.04
CA GLY A 573 3.39 17.01 -23.10
C GLY A 573 3.65 15.90 -24.12
N THR A 574 4.59 16.11 -25.03
CA THR A 574 5.00 15.11 -26.03
C THR A 574 6.29 14.42 -25.58
N PRO A 575 6.59 13.19 -26.04
CA PRO A 575 7.91 12.59 -25.85
C PRO A 575 9.02 13.54 -26.31
N GLY A 576 9.95 13.88 -25.42
CA GLY A 576 11.03 14.85 -25.68
C GLY A 576 10.70 16.30 -25.33
N GLN A 577 9.44 16.67 -25.10
CA GLN A 577 8.99 18.00 -24.64
C GLN A 577 7.92 17.85 -23.56
N SER A 578 8.29 17.31 -22.41
CA SER A 578 7.39 17.24 -21.25
C SER A 578 7.10 18.64 -20.70
N LYS A 579 5.83 18.94 -20.42
CA LYS A 579 5.46 20.17 -19.73
C LYS A 579 6.07 20.16 -18.33
N SER A 580 6.52 21.33 -17.86
CA SER A 580 7.04 21.42 -16.49
C SER A 580 5.93 21.09 -15.47
N MET A 581 6.34 20.55 -14.34
CA MET A 581 5.46 20.15 -13.26
C MET A 581 4.58 21.29 -12.74
N ARG A 582 5.13 22.51 -12.65
CA ARG A 582 4.36 23.70 -12.27
C ARG A 582 3.20 23.96 -13.24
N HIS A 583 3.41 23.76 -14.55
CA HIS A 583 2.35 23.90 -15.55
C HIS A 583 1.27 22.82 -15.41
N LEU A 584 1.65 21.56 -15.10
CA LEU A 584 0.69 20.49 -14.92
C LEU A 584 -0.13 20.66 -13.64
N GLN A 585 0.50 21.10 -12.55
CA GLN A 585 -0.20 21.41 -11.29
C GLN A 585 -1.13 22.62 -11.47
N ALA A 586 -0.64 23.68 -12.08
CA ALA A 586 -1.45 24.87 -12.37
C ALA A 586 -2.64 24.53 -13.27
N SER A 587 -2.43 23.78 -14.35
CA SER A 587 -3.51 23.32 -15.23
C SER A 587 -4.52 22.44 -14.50
N THR A 588 -4.06 21.54 -13.63
CA THR A 588 -4.94 20.68 -12.79
C THR A 588 -5.77 21.52 -11.84
N SER A 589 -5.13 22.44 -11.11
CA SER A 589 -5.83 23.30 -10.17
C SER A 589 -6.86 24.18 -10.87
N MET A 590 -6.49 24.77 -12.03
CA MET A 590 -7.42 25.58 -12.82
C MET A 590 -8.64 24.79 -13.27
N VAL A 591 -8.47 23.58 -13.81
CA VAL A 591 -9.59 22.73 -14.24
C VAL A 591 -10.42 22.29 -13.04
N PHE A 592 -9.79 21.86 -11.94
CA PHE A 592 -10.50 21.48 -10.71
C PHE A 592 -11.34 22.63 -10.15
N ASP A 593 -10.75 23.81 -10.04
CA ASP A 593 -11.41 24.99 -9.47
C ASP A 593 -12.52 25.50 -10.40
N ALA A 594 -12.32 25.43 -11.72
CA ALA A 594 -13.36 25.77 -12.71
C ALA A 594 -14.55 24.81 -12.63
N LEU A 595 -14.32 23.49 -12.60
CA LEU A 595 -15.39 22.50 -12.42
C LEU A 595 -16.12 22.70 -11.08
N LYS A 596 -15.37 22.90 -9.99
CA LYS A 596 -15.96 23.12 -8.67
C LYS A 596 -16.81 24.38 -8.60
N GLN A 597 -16.43 25.44 -9.32
CA GLN A 597 -17.13 26.72 -9.31
C GLN A 597 -18.33 26.74 -10.26
N TYR A 598 -18.19 26.19 -11.48
CA TYR A 598 -19.17 26.32 -12.56
C TYR A 598 -19.98 25.04 -12.82
N ASP A 599 -19.50 23.89 -12.35
CA ASP A 599 -20.17 22.59 -12.48
C ASP A 599 -19.90 21.72 -11.27
N PRO A 600 -20.36 22.11 -10.06
CA PRO A 600 -20.08 21.37 -8.82
C PRO A 600 -20.67 19.95 -8.79
N ALA A 601 -21.63 19.66 -9.67
CA ALA A 601 -22.23 18.34 -9.85
C ALA A 601 -21.47 17.47 -10.88
N ASN A 602 -20.33 17.91 -11.36
CA ASN A 602 -19.52 17.18 -12.35
C ASN A 602 -19.18 15.78 -11.86
N LEU A 603 -19.48 14.77 -12.68
CA LEU A 603 -19.32 13.38 -12.30
C LEU A 603 -17.84 12.95 -12.11
N LEU A 604 -16.87 13.64 -12.73
CA LEU A 604 -15.45 13.38 -12.47
C LEU A 604 -14.97 13.95 -11.12
N LEU A 605 -15.58 15.04 -10.63
CA LEU A 605 -15.35 15.55 -9.28
C LEU A 605 -15.93 14.60 -8.24
N TRP A 606 -17.16 14.12 -8.49
CA TRP A 606 -17.79 13.11 -7.65
C TRP A 606 -16.94 11.83 -7.60
N GLN A 607 -16.50 11.32 -8.75
CA GLN A 607 -15.62 10.16 -8.83
C GLN A 607 -14.32 10.38 -8.05
N ALA A 608 -13.72 11.56 -8.11
CA ALA A 608 -12.51 11.85 -7.35
C ALA A 608 -12.73 11.75 -5.84
N SER A 609 -13.86 12.22 -5.34
CA SER A 609 -14.24 12.13 -3.94
C SER A 609 -14.55 10.68 -3.53
N ASP A 610 -15.27 9.95 -4.36
CA ASP A 610 -15.60 8.54 -4.12
C ASP A 610 -14.34 7.64 -4.11
N GLU A 611 -13.39 7.87 -5.03
CA GLU A 611 -12.13 7.14 -5.06
C GLU A 611 -11.24 7.46 -3.85
N VAL A 612 -11.26 8.69 -3.30
CA VAL A 612 -10.57 9.00 -2.04
C VAL A 612 -11.16 8.19 -0.89
N LEU A 613 -12.49 8.14 -0.79
CA LEU A 613 -13.18 7.38 0.25
C LEU A 613 -12.95 5.87 0.11
N SER A 614 -13.06 5.32 -1.09
CA SER A 614 -13.01 3.88 -1.33
C SER A 614 -11.60 3.33 -1.33
N ASP A 615 -10.65 3.98 -2.03
CA ASP A 615 -9.29 3.46 -2.21
C ASP A 615 -8.36 3.86 -1.06
N GLN A 616 -8.33 5.15 -0.68
CA GLN A 616 -7.38 5.62 0.32
C GLN A 616 -7.83 5.32 1.74
N LEU A 617 -9.11 5.54 2.03
CA LEU A 617 -9.67 5.38 3.38
C LEU A 617 -10.39 4.06 3.59
N GLN A 618 -10.53 3.26 2.54
CA GLN A 618 -11.21 1.96 2.60
C GLN A 618 -12.56 2.03 3.35
N ILE A 619 -13.41 2.99 2.97
CA ILE A 619 -14.64 3.35 3.70
C ILE A 619 -15.54 2.15 4.03
N HIS A 620 -15.51 1.09 3.22
CA HIS A 620 -16.29 -0.13 3.48
C HIS A 620 -15.74 -0.89 4.68
N ARG A 621 -14.41 -1.09 4.73
CA ARG A 621 -13.75 -1.72 5.88
C ARG A 621 -13.93 -0.87 7.15
N LEU A 622 -13.89 0.44 6.99
CA LEU A 622 -14.18 1.36 8.10
C LEU A 622 -15.61 1.19 8.61
N LYS A 623 -16.62 1.06 7.73
CA LYS A 623 -18.01 0.77 8.11
C LYS A 623 -18.15 -0.57 8.83
N GLU A 624 -17.57 -1.63 8.26
CA GLU A 624 -17.54 -2.96 8.88
C GLU A 624 -16.86 -2.94 10.26
N THR A 625 -15.76 -2.19 10.39
CA THR A 625 -15.04 -2.02 11.66
C THR A 625 -15.92 -1.29 12.68
N LEU A 626 -16.61 -0.23 12.28
CA LEU A 626 -17.51 0.51 13.17
C LEU A 626 -18.69 -0.36 13.62
N THR A 627 -19.32 -1.14 12.70
CA THR A 627 -20.37 -2.10 13.08
C THR A 627 -19.85 -3.09 14.12
N ARG A 628 -18.69 -3.69 13.86
CA ARG A 628 -18.07 -4.63 14.82
C ARG A 628 -17.79 -3.97 16.17
N MET A 629 -17.22 -2.76 16.18
CA MET A 629 -16.94 -2.03 17.43
C MET A 629 -18.19 -1.67 18.20
N GLU A 630 -19.30 -1.36 17.53
CA GLU A 630 -20.60 -1.06 18.15
C GLU A 630 -21.16 -2.28 18.87
N GLU A 631 -20.95 -3.50 18.32
CA GLU A 631 -21.37 -4.77 18.89
C GLU A 631 -20.41 -5.33 19.95
N SER A 632 -19.19 -4.80 20.04
CA SER A 632 -18.12 -5.29 20.90
C SER A 632 -18.21 -4.76 22.33
N ARG A 633 -17.64 -5.51 23.27
CA ARG A 633 -17.41 -5.05 24.64
C ARG A 633 -16.19 -4.14 24.70
N TRP A 634 -16.36 -2.96 25.26
CA TRP A 634 -15.29 -1.97 25.40
C TRP A 634 -14.55 -2.18 26.72
N VAL A 635 -13.21 -2.33 26.62
CA VAL A 635 -12.30 -2.49 27.75
C VAL A 635 -11.44 -1.23 27.85
N HIS A 636 -11.64 -0.47 28.90
CA HIS A 636 -10.91 0.76 29.20
C HIS A 636 -9.83 0.51 30.26
N VAL A 637 -8.60 0.96 29.99
CA VAL A 637 -7.47 0.82 30.91
C VAL A 637 -6.72 2.16 31.01
N ASP A 638 -6.67 2.70 32.23
CA ASP A 638 -5.80 3.84 32.55
C ASP A 638 -4.38 3.34 32.84
N LEU A 639 -3.43 3.79 32.01
CA LEU A 639 -2.06 3.32 32.04
C LEU A 639 -1.20 4.16 32.98
N LYS A 640 -0.24 3.51 33.63
CA LYS A 640 0.85 4.17 34.37
C LYS A 640 2.08 4.42 33.50
N GLN A 641 2.24 3.64 32.43
CA GLN A 641 3.38 3.67 31.53
C GLN A 641 2.98 3.12 30.14
N TRP A 642 3.85 3.31 29.16
CA TRP A 642 3.64 2.76 27.82
C TRP A 642 3.65 1.22 27.86
N THR A 643 2.66 0.62 27.24
CA THR A 643 2.51 -0.85 27.11
C THR A 643 3.17 -1.35 25.83
N PRO A 644 3.37 -2.67 25.67
CA PRO A 644 3.78 -3.25 24.40
C PRO A 644 2.92 -2.85 23.20
N PHE A 645 1.63 -2.62 23.39
CA PHE A 645 0.73 -2.20 22.30
C PHE A 645 0.81 -0.70 22.02
N SER A 646 0.93 0.13 23.05
CA SER A 646 0.94 1.60 22.91
C SER A 646 2.30 2.15 22.50
N PHE A 647 3.40 1.48 22.84
CA PHE A 647 4.76 1.95 22.56
C PHE A 647 5.02 2.19 21.06
N PRO A 648 4.62 1.30 20.11
CA PRO A 648 4.77 1.54 18.68
C PRO A 648 4.05 2.80 18.19
N LEU A 649 2.86 3.09 18.71
CA LEU A 649 2.10 4.29 18.38
C LEU A 649 2.79 5.57 18.89
N MET A 650 3.39 5.49 20.07
CA MET A 650 4.20 6.58 20.62
C MET A 650 5.42 6.87 19.73
N VAL A 651 6.09 5.81 19.24
CA VAL A 651 7.23 5.93 18.30
C VAL A 651 6.81 6.59 16.99
N GLU A 652 5.67 6.19 16.40
CA GLU A 652 5.13 6.83 15.20
C GLU A 652 4.86 8.32 15.38
N ARG A 653 4.28 8.72 16.52
CA ARG A 653 4.07 10.13 16.87
C ARG A 653 5.38 10.93 16.89
N ILE A 654 6.43 10.37 17.48
CA ILE A 654 7.73 11.04 17.60
C ILE A 654 8.39 11.16 16.22
N ARG A 655 8.26 10.11 15.38
CA ARG A 655 8.84 10.05 14.05
C ARG A 655 8.37 11.17 13.12
N ASP A 656 7.12 11.59 13.25
CA ASP A 656 6.58 12.68 12.44
C ASP A 656 7.12 14.06 12.84
N ARG A 657 7.71 14.19 14.02
CA ARG A 657 8.20 15.46 14.58
C ARG A 657 9.71 15.68 14.48
N ILE A 658 10.52 14.63 14.27
CA ILE A 658 11.99 14.70 14.44
C ILE A 658 12.70 13.95 13.30
N GLY A 659 13.87 14.48 12.86
CA GLY A 659 14.78 13.80 11.92
C GLY A 659 15.45 12.54 12.52
N ASN A 660 15.91 11.62 11.66
CA ASN A 660 16.22 10.23 11.97
C ASN A 660 17.24 9.97 13.12
N GLU A 661 18.23 10.82 13.33
CA GLU A 661 19.31 10.55 14.29
C GLU A 661 18.89 10.81 15.74
N SER A 662 18.17 11.90 15.99
CA SER A 662 17.62 12.22 17.31
C SER A 662 16.52 11.25 17.74
N LEU A 663 15.83 10.61 16.78
CA LEU A 663 14.77 9.64 17.03
C LEU A 663 15.33 8.36 17.65
N ALA A 664 16.39 7.77 17.07
CA ALA A 664 17.00 6.54 17.59
C ALA A 664 17.56 6.71 19.01
N GLN A 665 18.18 7.84 19.31
CA GLN A 665 18.67 8.16 20.65
C GLN A 665 17.53 8.32 21.66
N ARG A 666 16.43 8.99 21.26
CA ARG A 666 15.28 9.20 22.14
C ARG A 666 14.51 7.92 22.39
N ILE A 667 14.34 7.07 21.37
CA ILE A 667 13.76 5.73 21.54
C ILE A 667 14.60 4.90 22.51
N ARG A 668 15.91 4.84 22.35
CA ARG A 668 16.81 4.13 23.28
C ARG A 668 16.71 4.67 24.70
N LYS A 669 16.61 5.99 24.89
CA LYS A 669 16.45 6.59 26.22
C LYS A 669 15.13 6.17 26.88
N ILE A 670 14.03 6.16 26.14
CA ILE A 670 12.72 5.72 26.63
C ILE A 670 12.73 4.22 26.91
N GLN A 671 13.33 3.41 26.03
CA GLN A 671 13.54 1.98 26.24
C GLN A 671 14.29 1.71 27.54
N ASN A 672 15.42 2.37 27.77
CA ASN A 672 16.23 2.21 28.97
C ASN A 672 15.46 2.63 30.24
N GLN A 673 14.61 3.64 30.17
CA GLN A 673 13.76 4.04 31.29
C GLN A 673 12.69 3.00 31.61
N LEU A 674 12.07 2.39 30.61
CA LEU A 674 11.10 1.31 30.79
C LEU A 674 11.77 0.04 31.33
N GLU A 675 12.97 -0.29 30.86
CA GLU A 675 13.75 -1.43 31.35
C GLU A 675 14.19 -1.27 32.83
N GLN A 676 14.55 -0.06 33.24
CA GLN A 676 14.88 0.23 34.65
C GLN A 676 13.65 0.14 35.56
N GLY A 677 12.47 0.53 35.08
CA GLY A 677 11.19 0.37 35.76
C GLY A 677 10.82 -1.11 35.97
N THR A 678 11.03 -1.95 34.95
CA THR A 678 10.74 -3.40 35.02
C THR A 678 11.70 -4.16 35.95
N ALA A 679 12.98 -3.77 36.02
CA ALA A 679 13.95 -4.38 36.92
C ALA A 679 13.62 -4.11 38.41
N SER A 680 13.03 -2.96 38.73
CA SER A 680 12.60 -2.63 40.09
C SER A 680 11.33 -3.40 40.51
N GLU A 681 10.41 -3.66 39.59
CA GLU A 681 9.17 -4.40 39.87
C GLU A 681 9.39 -5.92 39.92
N SER A 682 10.24 -6.50 39.06
CA SER A 682 10.59 -7.90 39.11
C SER A 682 11.40 -8.27 40.37
N GLY A 683 12.23 -7.33 40.87
CA GLY A 683 12.92 -7.46 42.15
C GLY A 683 11.97 -7.47 43.36
N SER A 684 10.83 -6.78 43.30
CA SER A 684 9.81 -6.76 44.34
C SER A 684 8.95 -8.03 44.35
N LEU A 685 8.63 -8.58 43.18
CA LEU A 685 7.85 -9.83 43.02
C LEU A 685 8.64 -11.05 43.45
N THR A 686 9.96 -11.11 43.21
CA THR A 686 10.83 -12.18 43.70
C THR A 686 11.05 -12.12 45.22
N LYS A 687 11.11 -10.92 45.80
CA LYS A 687 11.14 -10.75 47.26
C LYS A 687 9.82 -11.12 47.91
N SER A 688 8.68 -10.82 47.31
CA SER A 688 7.34 -11.19 47.81
C SER A 688 7.13 -12.70 47.77
N LYS A 689 7.53 -13.40 46.72
CA LYS A 689 7.49 -14.87 46.63
C LYS A 689 8.42 -15.56 47.65
N ARG A 690 9.65 -15.07 47.85
CA ARG A 690 10.58 -15.57 48.84
C ARG A 690 10.09 -15.37 50.29
N ASN A 691 9.37 -14.28 50.55
CA ASN A 691 8.78 -14.03 51.88
C ASN A 691 7.53 -14.86 52.11
N ALA A 692 6.73 -15.17 51.08
CA ALA A 692 5.59 -16.05 51.16
C ALA A 692 6.02 -17.53 51.38
N GLU A 693 7.11 -17.98 50.74
CA GLU A 693 7.69 -19.31 50.97
C GLU A 693 8.34 -19.43 52.34
N LYS A 694 9.00 -18.40 52.88
CA LYS A 694 9.53 -18.39 54.26
C LYS A 694 8.44 -18.37 55.32
N GLY A 695 7.31 -17.69 55.08
CA GLY A 695 6.15 -17.70 55.98
C GLY A 695 5.46 -19.03 56.06
N ASN A 696 5.45 -19.82 54.97
CA ASN A 696 4.85 -21.15 54.92
C ASN A 696 5.76 -22.28 55.52
N MET A 697 7.09 -22.03 55.64
CA MET A 697 8.01 -22.95 56.29
C MET A 697 8.02 -22.81 57.83
N GLN A 698 7.72 -21.62 58.37
CA GLN A 698 7.66 -21.41 59.81
C GLN A 698 6.36 -21.86 60.48
N SER A 699 5.29 -22.15 59.69
CA SER A 699 4.02 -22.65 60.22
C SER A 699 3.90 -24.17 60.25
N ARG A 700 4.96 -24.92 59.89
CA ARG A 700 4.98 -26.40 59.91
C ARG A 700 5.76 -27.02 61.08
N ASP A 701 6.45 -26.20 61.90
CA ASP A 701 7.28 -26.70 63.02
C ASP A 701 6.72 -26.40 64.41
N THR A 702 5.41 -26.14 64.55
CA THR A 702 4.78 -26.03 65.87
C THR A 702 3.50 -26.84 65.90
N ASN A 703 3.65 -28.16 66.18
CA ASN A 703 2.75 -28.91 67.06
C ASN A 703 3.41 -30.20 67.54
N PRO A 704 3.32 -30.45 68.84
CA PRO A 704 4.04 -31.55 69.49
C PRO A 704 3.52 -32.97 69.17
#